data_831845e17e56e0ac76ccf853f2737d83
#
_entry.id   831845e17e56e0ac76ccf853f2737d83
#
_cell.length_a   1.000
_cell.length_b   1.000
_cell.length_c   1.000
_cell.angle_alpha   90.00
_cell.angle_beta   90.00
_cell.angle_gamma   90.00
#
_symmetry.space_group_name_H-M   'P 1'
#
loop_
_entity.id
_entity.type
_entity.pdbx_description
1 polymer ?
#
loop_
_entity_poly.entity_id
_entity_poly.type
_entity_poly.pdbx_seq_one_letter_code
_entity_poly.pdbx_strand_id
1 'polypeptide(L)'
;MVALRDTHEASFDFEPWAAKLNLPVEQKEKLSQCHLYVVNCLNAYNAKVSSNSNNSSSATANNSKPRNNIIDPKNLNNLSAEIISILMSLNMDLDSLMVAFLYPPFEAKALDLDNVEEVFGPGIRKLLLKVKDMEAIRFLQNYNSNKGAEAQVDRVRRMMLSMVDDVRAVVIKLAERIAVIRAAKHADEETKLSIAREIANIYAPLANRLGIGQLKWELEDLAFRFLHNEDYKEIAHDLGEKRVERERYIEKFVAELSSLLEQNGIKNSEVYGRPKHIYSIWRKMQRKHLPFSELYDVRAVRVIVDKIEDCYAALSIVHARWEHIEKEFDDYIANPKPNGYQSIHTVVYGDGHKVVEIQFRTKDMHQMAELGVAAHWKYKEGGGLGSGVEQRINWLRKLLAWRDDMVESGALLDEFRKQVFEDRIYVFTPRGEVVDLPTGATPLDFAYQVHTMIGHRCIGAKVDGRIVPYTYKLKTGEQVEIITQKEPNPSRDWINLDNGYLKTSRARAKVVNWFRKVDYDKNVQAGDDILEREVSRHGIGLNKDQVAAFLKEKIARFNVKNVNDIYAGIGAGDIKVNQIISFLEERVFKREESTKELELRSLISEKTKEQLKERHANSKGHIVVNGIGTMMTHIAKCCQPIPGDEIIGFITQGRGVSIHKANCPQLKGLMKKNPERVVSCQWGESATANGFTVTIKVVASDYSGLLRDVTTVIANEKINVLGVRSHTERQKDLSIIDIDLMLVNLPALTRVIAKLNEIKQVRSVSRL
;
A
#
# COMPACT_ATOMS: atom_id res chain seq x y z
N MET A 1 -3.34 1.41 38.87
CA MET A 1 -4.62 1.53 38.17
C MET A 1 -4.52 2.70 37.24
N VAL A 2 -4.67 2.48 35.94
CA VAL A 2 -4.76 3.57 34.94
C VAL A 2 -6.11 4.26 35.15
N ALA A 3 -6.10 5.44 35.77
CA ALA A 3 -7.31 6.21 35.99
C ALA A 3 -7.77 6.80 34.65
N LEU A 4 -9.01 6.54 34.26
CA LEU A 4 -9.67 7.31 33.21
C LEU A 4 -9.87 8.71 33.76
N ARG A 5 -9.07 9.68 33.31
CA ARG A 5 -9.31 11.09 33.62
C ARG A 5 -10.55 11.54 32.87
N ASP A 6 -11.47 12.21 33.57
CA ASP A 6 -12.62 12.87 32.94
C ASP A 6 -12.11 14.14 32.22
N THR A 7 -11.86 14.02 30.92
CA THR A 7 -11.37 15.13 30.09
C THR A 7 -12.51 15.99 29.51
N HIS A 8 -13.79 15.68 29.81
CA HIS A 8 -14.94 16.27 29.15
C HIS A 8 -15.62 17.45 29.89
N GLU A 9 -15.28 17.74 31.16
CA GLU A 9 -16.06 18.69 31.96
C GLU A 9 -15.44 20.08 32.15
N ALA A 10 -14.17 20.30 31.77
CA ALA A 10 -13.56 21.64 31.86
C ALA A 10 -13.10 22.14 30.49
N SER A 11 -13.40 23.38 30.16
CA SER A 11 -12.77 24.09 29.05
C SER A 11 -11.26 24.06 29.24
N PHE A 12 -10.49 23.58 28.25
CA PHE A 12 -9.03 23.56 28.31
C PHE A 12 -8.51 25.00 28.44
N ASP A 13 -7.86 25.29 29.56
CA ASP A 13 -7.15 26.55 29.78
C ASP A 13 -5.65 26.29 29.63
N PHE A 14 -5.05 26.90 28.61
CA PHE A 14 -3.65 26.70 28.25
C PHE A 14 -2.68 27.17 29.34
N GLU A 15 -2.89 28.36 29.91
CA GLU A 15 -1.93 28.98 30.85
C GLU A 15 -1.73 28.17 32.13
N PRO A 16 -2.78 27.76 32.89
CA PRO A 16 -2.61 26.91 34.06
C PRO A 16 -2.06 25.53 33.73
N TRP A 17 -2.35 25.01 32.54
CA TRP A 17 -1.83 23.72 32.08
C TRP A 17 -0.35 23.83 31.72
N ALA A 18 0.07 24.85 30.94
CA ALA A 18 1.44 25.09 30.52
C ALA A 18 2.36 25.43 31.74
N ALA A 19 1.82 26.08 32.76
CA ALA A 19 2.54 26.36 34.00
C ALA A 19 3.03 25.05 34.70
N LYS A 20 2.24 23.97 34.59
CA LYS A 20 2.57 22.66 35.18
C LYS A 20 3.62 21.88 34.38
N LEU A 21 3.90 22.28 33.15
CA LEU A 21 4.90 21.61 32.33
C LEU A 21 6.31 22.03 32.78
N ASN A 22 7.17 21.03 32.98
CA ASN A 22 8.58 21.26 33.32
C ASN A 22 9.41 21.54 32.06
N LEU A 23 9.15 22.68 31.39
CA LEU A 23 9.80 23.11 30.16
C LEU A 23 10.51 24.45 30.37
N PRO A 24 11.60 24.75 29.64
CA PRO A 24 12.21 26.07 29.53
C PRO A 24 11.21 27.13 29.05
N VAL A 25 11.37 28.38 29.45
CA VAL A 25 10.47 29.49 29.12
C VAL A 25 10.30 29.64 27.59
N GLU A 26 11.42 29.62 26.84
CA GLU A 26 11.41 29.72 25.38
C GLU A 26 10.58 28.61 24.71
N GLN A 27 10.63 27.39 25.22
CA GLN A 27 9.86 26.28 24.69
C GLN A 27 8.37 26.41 25.03
N LYS A 28 8.03 26.96 26.20
CA LYS A 28 6.64 27.28 26.57
C LYS A 28 6.05 28.36 25.66
N GLU A 29 6.84 29.36 25.30
CA GLU A 29 6.41 30.42 24.38
C GLU A 29 6.12 29.88 22.99
N LYS A 30 6.98 29.02 22.43
CA LYS A 30 6.74 28.35 21.14
C LYS A 30 5.47 27.47 21.19
N LEU A 31 5.27 26.77 22.28
CA LEU A 31 4.08 25.95 22.48
C LEU A 31 2.80 26.81 22.59
N SER A 32 2.88 27.96 23.25
CA SER A 32 1.80 28.95 23.33
C SER A 32 1.43 29.51 21.94
N GLN A 33 2.43 29.85 21.12
CA GLN A 33 2.21 30.27 19.73
C GLN A 33 1.51 29.18 18.91
N CYS A 34 1.93 27.93 19.07
CA CYS A 34 1.31 26.79 18.41
C CYS A 34 -0.16 26.61 18.84
N HIS A 35 -0.46 26.71 20.14
CA HIS A 35 -1.82 26.65 20.67
C HIS A 35 -2.69 27.78 20.12
N LEU A 36 -2.20 29.04 20.13
CA LEU A 36 -2.93 30.19 19.61
C LEU A 36 -3.26 30.02 18.12
N TYR A 37 -2.31 29.51 17.33
CA TYR A 37 -2.52 29.18 15.93
C TYR A 37 -3.64 28.15 15.75
N VAL A 38 -3.64 27.06 16.51
CA VAL A 38 -4.66 26.01 16.49
C VAL A 38 -6.04 26.57 16.85
N VAL A 39 -6.14 27.39 17.91
CA VAL A 39 -7.41 28.02 18.34
C VAL A 39 -7.98 28.91 17.22
N ASN A 40 -7.15 29.71 16.57
CA ASN A 40 -7.58 30.57 15.46
C ASN A 40 -8.09 29.74 14.27
N CYS A 41 -7.41 28.65 13.90
CA CYS A 41 -7.83 27.76 12.84
C CYS A 41 -9.14 27.04 13.16
N LEU A 42 -9.32 26.57 14.40
CA LEU A 42 -10.56 25.92 14.85
C LEU A 42 -11.74 26.90 14.86
N ASN A 43 -11.54 28.15 15.29
CA ASN A 43 -12.57 29.17 15.26
C ASN A 43 -13.02 29.49 13.82
N ALA A 44 -12.06 29.60 12.89
CA ALA A 44 -12.34 29.80 11.47
C ALA A 44 -13.08 28.60 10.84
N TYR A 45 -12.70 27.37 11.21
CA TYR A 45 -13.35 26.13 10.77
C TYR A 45 -14.80 26.05 11.27
N ASN A 46 -15.03 26.30 12.56
CA ASN A 46 -16.36 26.27 13.18
C ASN A 46 -17.30 27.35 12.58
N ALA A 47 -16.77 28.52 12.27
CA ALA A 47 -17.54 29.60 11.59
C ALA A 47 -17.97 29.14 10.18
N LYS A 48 -17.10 28.46 9.41
CA LYS A 48 -17.44 27.92 8.09
C LYS A 48 -18.46 26.78 8.16
N VAL A 49 -18.38 25.89 9.13
CA VAL A 49 -19.35 24.80 9.33
C VAL A 49 -20.73 25.35 9.70
N SER A 50 -20.79 26.34 10.58
CA SER A 50 -22.05 27.00 11.00
C SER A 50 -22.71 27.77 9.85
N SER A 51 -21.93 28.41 8.97
CA SER A 51 -22.48 29.12 7.80
C SER A 51 -23.05 28.17 6.74
N ASN A 52 -22.46 26.99 6.56
CA ASN A 52 -22.93 25.96 5.61
C ASN A 52 -24.20 25.24 6.10
N SER A 53 -24.40 25.10 7.42
CA SER A 53 -25.63 24.51 8.00
C SER A 53 -26.87 25.39 7.82
N ASN A 54 -26.70 26.70 7.73
CA ASN A 54 -27.79 27.64 7.51
C ASN A 54 -28.28 27.74 6.04
N ASN A 55 -27.49 27.24 5.07
CA ASN A 55 -27.82 27.25 3.64
C ASN A 55 -28.42 25.96 3.08
N SER A 56 -28.56 24.89 3.87
CA SER A 56 -29.09 23.60 3.43
C SER A 56 -30.41 23.22 4.12
N SER A 57 -31.41 24.07 4.00
CA SER A 57 -32.81 23.72 4.31
C SER A 57 -33.55 23.33 3.02
N SER A 58 -33.11 22.31 2.30
CA SER A 58 -33.92 21.50 1.38
C SER A 58 -33.04 20.58 0.56
N ALA A 59 -32.82 19.33 1.00
CA ALA A 59 -32.67 18.17 0.14
C ALA A 59 -32.41 16.92 1.00
N THR A 60 -33.39 16.03 1.00
CA THR A 60 -33.33 14.55 1.20
C THR A 60 -32.18 13.99 2.05
N ALA A 61 -32.54 13.62 3.25
CA ALA A 61 -31.77 12.81 4.17
C ALA A 61 -31.45 11.42 3.53
N ASN A 62 -30.24 11.28 3.01
CA ASN A 62 -29.61 9.98 2.85
C ASN A 62 -28.68 9.77 4.05
N ASN A 63 -29.10 8.86 4.93
CA ASN A 63 -28.45 8.40 6.14
C ASN A 63 -27.08 7.78 5.83
N SER A 64 -26.03 8.58 5.77
CA SER A 64 -24.66 8.17 6.05
C SER A 64 -24.14 9.04 7.20
N LYS A 65 -24.47 8.67 8.44
CA LYS A 65 -23.82 9.22 9.63
C LYS A 65 -22.30 9.05 9.45
N PRO A 66 -21.49 10.12 9.61
CA PRO A 66 -20.04 9.97 9.65
C PRO A 66 -19.67 9.10 10.85
N ARG A 67 -19.03 7.96 10.58
CA ARG A 67 -18.66 6.89 11.53
C ARG A 67 -17.62 7.28 12.59
N ASN A 68 -17.30 8.56 12.82
CA ASN A 68 -16.24 8.98 13.74
C ASN A 68 -16.64 10.22 14.56
N ASN A 69 -17.68 10.11 15.40
CA ASN A 69 -18.07 11.18 16.35
C ASN A 69 -17.23 11.19 17.65
N ILE A 70 -16.03 10.61 17.70
CA ILE A 70 -15.17 10.67 18.89
C ILE A 70 -14.40 11.98 18.96
N ILE A 71 -14.19 12.64 17.84
CA ILE A 71 -13.47 13.91 17.75
C ILE A 71 -14.49 15.03 17.55
N ASP A 72 -15.16 15.41 18.63
CA ASP A 72 -15.91 16.66 18.64
C ASP A 72 -14.91 17.83 18.49
N PRO A 73 -15.09 18.75 17.54
CA PRO A 73 -14.23 19.93 17.40
C PRO A 73 -14.03 20.73 18.69
N LYS A 74 -14.98 20.66 19.61
CA LYS A 74 -14.91 21.32 20.94
C LYS A 74 -13.89 20.68 21.87
N ASN A 75 -13.54 19.40 21.66
CA ASN A 75 -12.65 18.64 22.54
C ASN A 75 -11.22 18.43 21.96
N LEU A 76 -10.93 18.97 20.77
CA LEU A 76 -9.62 18.77 20.12
C LEU A 76 -8.46 19.31 20.96
N ASN A 77 -8.64 20.45 21.63
CA ASN A 77 -7.61 21.01 22.51
C ASN A 77 -7.34 20.11 23.73
N ASN A 78 -8.38 19.53 24.32
CA ASN A 78 -8.23 18.58 25.45
C ASN A 78 -7.49 17.33 24.98
N LEU A 79 -7.80 16.82 23.79
CA LEU A 79 -7.11 15.66 23.20
C LEU A 79 -5.62 15.98 22.95
N SER A 80 -5.31 17.13 22.36
CA SER A 80 -3.94 17.59 22.14
C SER A 80 -3.17 17.72 23.46
N ALA A 81 -3.76 18.30 24.49
CA ALA A 81 -3.14 18.44 25.80
C ALA A 81 -2.84 17.08 26.46
N GLU A 82 -3.74 16.11 26.31
CA GLU A 82 -3.53 14.75 26.81
C GLU A 82 -2.38 14.06 26.07
N ILE A 83 -2.31 14.17 24.75
CA ILE A 83 -1.20 13.63 23.95
C ILE A 83 0.13 14.23 24.41
N ILE A 84 0.19 15.55 24.59
CA ILE A 84 1.41 16.25 25.05
C ILE A 84 1.80 15.79 26.44
N SER A 85 0.83 15.62 27.37
CA SER A 85 1.11 15.13 28.71
C SER A 85 1.76 13.73 28.70
N ILE A 86 1.32 12.86 27.79
CA ILE A 86 1.91 11.54 27.58
C ILE A 86 3.33 11.68 27.00
N LEU A 87 3.52 12.51 25.95
CA LEU A 87 4.83 12.72 25.33
C LEU A 87 5.86 13.35 26.30
N MET A 88 5.40 14.24 27.17
CA MET A 88 6.23 14.82 28.23
C MET A 88 6.74 13.75 29.21
N SER A 89 5.91 12.76 29.57
CA SER A 89 6.34 11.64 30.42
C SER A 89 7.41 10.77 29.75
N LEU A 90 7.51 10.82 28.42
CA LEU A 90 8.52 10.13 27.61
C LEU A 90 9.74 11.02 27.30
N ASN A 91 9.77 12.26 27.81
CA ASN A 91 10.83 13.25 27.55
C ASN A 91 11.05 13.53 26.05
N MET A 92 9.97 13.63 25.24
CA MET A 92 10.04 13.93 23.82
C MET A 92 10.42 15.40 23.57
N ASP A 93 10.98 15.65 22.37
CA ASP A 93 11.44 16.98 21.94
C ASP A 93 10.28 17.96 21.65
N LEU A 94 10.61 19.25 21.54
CA LEU A 94 9.63 20.31 21.31
C LEU A 94 8.86 20.13 20.00
N ASP A 95 9.52 19.69 18.92
CA ASP A 95 8.88 19.44 17.64
C ASP A 95 7.77 18.39 17.75
N SER A 96 8.03 17.32 18.52
CA SER A 96 7.02 16.28 18.81
C SER A 96 5.82 16.84 19.58
N LEU A 97 6.05 17.75 20.54
CA LEU A 97 4.99 18.40 21.31
C LEU A 97 4.16 19.35 20.43
N MET A 98 4.81 20.11 19.53
CA MET A 98 4.13 20.98 18.59
C MET A 98 3.27 20.17 17.61
N VAL A 99 3.81 19.08 17.06
CA VAL A 99 3.05 18.17 16.19
C VAL A 99 1.88 17.54 16.93
N ALA A 100 1.99 17.22 18.22
CA ALA A 100 0.91 16.72 19.03
C ALA A 100 -0.24 17.74 19.19
N PHE A 101 0.06 19.04 19.20
CA PHE A 101 -0.98 20.09 19.13
C PHE A 101 -1.64 20.15 17.76
N LEU A 102 -0.86 20.07 16.69
CA LEU A 102 -1.32 20.26 15.33
C LEU A 102 -2.06 19.05 14.75
N TYR A 103 -1.77 17.83 15.26
CA TYR A 103 -2.26 16.60 14.63
C TYR A 103 -3.79 16.42 14.75
N PRO A 104 -4.45 16.52 15.93
CA PRO A 104 -5.89 16.36 16.02
C PRO A 104 -6.70 17.36 15.18
N PRO A 105 -6.39 18.68 15.16
CA PRO A 105 -7.04 19.63 14.26
C PRO A 105 -6.76 19.36 12.78
N PHE A 106 -5.57 18.84 12.44
CA PHE A 106 -5.22 18.46 11.08
C PHE A 106 -6.03 17.25 10.62
N GLU A 107 -6.18 16.22 11.47
CA GLU A 107 -7.04 15.05 11.18
C GLU A 107 -8.51 15.49 10.97
N ALA A 108 -8.98 16.45 11.74
CA ALA A 108 -10.30 17.05 11.60
C ALA A 108 -10.45 17.96 10.35
N LYS A 109 -9.41 18.14 9.54
CA LYS A 109 -9.34 19.02 8.37
C LYS A 109 -9.55 20.51 8.69
N ALA A 110 -9.25 20.92 9.90
CA ALA A 110 -9.30 22.31 10.35
C ALA A 110 -7.99 23.07 10.03
N LEU A 111 -6.91 22.38 9.66
CA LEU A 111 -5.61 22.95 9.34
C LEU A 111 -5.22 22.65 7.88
N ASP A 112 -4.52 23.62 7.26
CA ASP A 112 -3.89 23.50 5.97
C ASP A 112 -2.37 23.29 6.15
N LEU A 113 -1.80 22.31 5.42
CA LEU A 113 -0.38 21.94 5.50
C LEU A 113 0.56 23.03 4.99
N ASP A 114 0.17 23.78 3.98
CA ASP A 114 1.01 24.81 3.41
C ASP A 114 1.16 25.98 4.39
N ASN A 115 0.10 26.35 5.08
CA ASN A 115 0.13 27.33 6.16
C ASN A 115 0.95 26.85 7.37
N VAL A 116 0.90 25.55 7.70
CA VAL A 116 1.72 24.97 8.78
C VAL A 116 3.22 25.04 8.42
N GLU A 117 3.57 24.80 7.16
CA GLU A 117 4.97 24.92 6.72
C GLU A 117 5.49 26.36 6.78
N GLU A 118 4.64 27.31 6.41
CA GLU A 118 4.99 28.73 6.42
C GLU A 118 5.25 29.27 7.85
N VAL A 119 4.44 28.81 8.83
CA VAL A 119 4.52 29.28 10.23
C VAL A 119 5.56 28.51 11.04
N PHE A 120 5.63 27.19 10.89
CA PHE A 120 6.42 26.30 11.75
C PHE A 120 7.59 25.63 11.04
N GLY A 121 7.71 25.82 9.72
CA GLY A 121 8.80 25.29 8.91
C GLY A 121 8.59 23.87 8.38
N PRO A 122 9.47 23.44 7.45
CA PRO A 122 9.35 22.16 6.74
C PRO A 122 9.54 20.94 7.64
N GLY A 123 10.25 21.06 8.77
CA GLY A 123 10.46 19.96 9.72
C GLY A 123 9.17 19.51 10.39
N ILE A 124 8.36 20.44 10.88
CA ILE A 124 7.06 20.19 11.51
C ILE A 124 6.08 19.61 10.48
N ARG A 125 6.00 20.20 9.29
CA ARG A 125 5.17 19.66 8.20
C ARG A 125 5.52 18.21 7.88
N LYS A 126 6.82 17.90 7.73
CA LYS A 126 7.30 16.55 7.41
C LYS A 126 6.94 15.55 8.51
N LEU A 127 7.11 15.92 9.79
CA LEU A 127 6.76 15.06 10.90
C LEU A 127 5.24 14.85 11.00
N LEU A 128 4.44 15.88 10.80
CA LEU A 128 2.98 15.82 10.79
C LEU A 128 2.46 14.84 9.71
N LEU A 129 3.03 14.91 8.50
CA LEU A 129 2.71 13.99 7.41
C LEU A 129 3.08 12.55 7.75
N LYS A 130 4.22 12.32 8.41
CA LYS A 130 4.64 10.99 8.84
C LYS A 130 3.70 10.41 9.90
N VAL A 131 3.19 11.22 10.83
CA VAL A 131 2.16 10.79 11.79
C VAL A 131 0.86 10.41 11.08
N LYS A 132 0.47 11.17 10.05
CA LYS A 132 -0.70 10.84 9.22
C LYS A 132 -0.53 9.53 8.45
N ASP A 133 0.66 9.27 7.89
CA ASP A 133 0.94 8.03 7.17
C ASP A 133 0.71 6.79 8.06
N MET A 134 0.84 6.94 9.38
CA MET A 134 0.54 5.88 10.35
C MET A 134 -0.92 5.43 10.37
N GLU A 135 -1.85 6.22 9.83
CA GLU A 135 -3.25 5.80 9.70
C GLU A 135 -3.42 4.61 8.75
N ALA A 136 -2.47 4.39 7.84
CA ALA A 136 -2.48 3.25 6.95
C ALA A 136 -2.50 1.90 7.70
N ILE A 137 -2.10 1.88 8.97
CA ILE A 137 -2.14 0.70 9.85
C ILE A 137 -3.57 0.16 10.05
N ARG A 138 -4.59 1.02 10.00
CA ARG A 138 -6.01 0.62 10.10
C ARG A 138 -6.47 -0.27 8.94
N PHE A 139 -5.82 -0.20 7.79
CA PHE A 139 -6.12 -1.08 6.66
C PHE A 139 -5.76 -2.55 6.92
N LEU A 140 -4.90 -2.82 7.93
CA LEU A 140 -4.57 -4.17 8.34
C LEU A 140 -5.77 -4.94 8.92
N GLN A 141 -6.75 -4.24 9.49
CA GLN A 141 -7.96 -4.86 10.05
C GLN A 141 -9.07 -5.10 9.01
N ASN A 142 -9.11 -4.28 7.96
CA ASN A 142 -10.20 -4.28 6.97
C ASN A 142 -9.72 -4.72 5.58
N TYR A 143 -8.71 -5.60 5.53
CA TYR A 143 -8.18 -6.11 4.28
C TYR A 143 -9.22 -7.01 3.59
N ASN A 144 -9.71 -6.57 2.43
CA ASN A 144 -10.52 -7.36 1.52
C ASN A 144 -9.72 -7.59 0.23
N SER A 145 -9.54 -8.86 -0.17
CA SER A 145 -8.79 -9.26 -1.37
C SER A 145 -9.41 -8.77 -2.70
N ASN A 146 -10.58 -8.11 -2.66
CA ASN A 146 -11.26 -7.58 -3.83
C ASN A 146 -10.95 -6.10 -4.08
N LYS A 147 -10.49 -5.76 -5.29
CA LYS A 147 -10.28 -4.42 -5.88
C LYS A 147 -9.67 -3.36 -4.94
N GLY A 148 -8.36 -3.17 -5.04
CA GLY A 148 -7.63 -2.13 -4.30
C GLY A 148 -6.53 -2.67 -3.37
N ALA A 149 -6.30 -3.97 -3.32
CA ALA A 149 -5.31 -4.62 -2.48
C ALA A 149 -3.88 -4.06 -2.68
N GLU A 150 -3.43 -3.86 -3.92
CA GLU A 150 -2.11 -3.27 -4.22
C GLU A 150 -1.96 -1.86 -3.64
N ALA A 151 -2.98 -1.01 -3.76
CA ALA A 151 -2.92 0.35 -3.22
C ALA A 151 -2.90 0.36 -1.67
N GLN A 152 -3.54 -0.61 -1.02
CA GLN A 152 -3.49 -0.77 0.44
C GLN A 152 -2.11 -1.26 0.89
N VAL A 153 -1.57 -2.27 0.20
CA VAL A 153 -0.21 -2.79 0.41
C VAL A 153 0.83 -1.66 0.29
N ASP A 154 0.75 -0.83 -0.75
CA ASP A 154 1.66 0.29 -0.94
C ASP A 154 1.53 1.39 0.14
N ARG A 155 0.34 1.61 0.69
CA ARG A 155 0.15 2.53 1.81
C ARG A 155 0.82 2.01 3.09
N VAL A 156 0.66 0.74 3.40
CA VAL A 156 1.29 0.12 4.57
C VAL A 156 2.82 0.09 4.41
N ARG A 157 3.34 -0.19 3.22
CA ARG A 157 4.78 -0.10 2.95
C ARG A 157 5.32 1.31 3.19
N ARG A 158 4.66 2.34 2.65
CA ARG A 158 5.06 3.74 2.88
C ARG A 158 5.03 4.10 4.36
N MET A 159 4.01 3.65 5.09
CA MET A 159 3.94 3.82 6.53
C MET A 159 5.15 3.20 7.23
N MET A 160 5.53 1.96 6.90
CA MET A 160 6.69 1.30 7.49
C MET A 160 7.99 2.04 7.21
N LEU A 161 8.19 2.51 5.98
CA LEU A 161 9.35 3.33 5.61
C LEU A 161 9.36 4.66 6.37
N SER A 162 8.20 5.29 6.53
CA SER A 162 8.02 6.51 7.31
C SER A 162 8.41 6.33 8.78
N MET A 163 8.06 5.16 9.38
CA MET A 163 8.47 4.80 10.74
C MET A 163 9.98 4.67 10.90
N VAL A 164 10.67 4.13 9.90
CA VAL A 164 12.13 3.95 9.93
C VAL A 164 12.85 5.28 9.81
N ASP A 165 12.30 6.18 9.02
CA ASP A 165 12.85 7.52 8.82
C ASP A 165 12.79 8.40 10.06
N ASP A 166 11.68 8.33 10.82
CA ASP A 166 11.48 9.15 12.02
C ASP A 166 10.57 8.45 13.03
N VAL A 167 11.18 7.87 14.04
CA VAL A 167 10.51 7.12 15.11
C VAL A 167 9.55 7.98 15.92
N ARG A 168 9.76 9.32 15.98
CA ARG A 168 8.88 10.24 16.71
C ARG A 168 7.43 10.13 16.22
N ALA A 169 7.22 9.92 14.92
CA ALA A 169 5.89 9.75 14.36
C ALA A 169 5.13 8.58 15.00
N VAL A 170 5.83 7.47 15.27
CA VAL A 170 5.23 6.30 15.93
C VAL A 170 4.88 6.60 17.39
N VAL A 171 5.79 7.24 18.12
CA VAL A 171 5.57 7.59 19.54
C VAL A 171 4.38 8.54 19.68
N ILE A 172 4.31 9.57 18.82
CA ILE A 172 3.18 10.51 18.77
C ILE A 172 1.86 9.77 18.49
N LYS A 173 1.87 8.83 17.52
CA LYS A 173 0.67 8.06 17.18
C LYS A 173 0.23 7.13 18.30
N LEU A 174 1.16 6.47 19.00
CA LEU A 174 0.85 5.65 20.17
C LEU A 174 0.24 6.49 21.31
N ALA A 175 0.81 7.67 21.59
CA ALA A 175 0.27 8.61 22.56
C ALA A 175 -1.12 9.09 22.19
N GLU A 176 -1.35 9.39 20.91
CA GLU A 176 -2.66 9.77 20.38
C GLU A 176 -3.68 8.62 20.55
N ARG A 177 -3.31 7.37 20.29
CA ARG A 177 -4.20 6.22 20.51
C ARG A 177 -4.59 6.03 21.99
N ILE A 178 -3.69 6.29 22.93
CA ILE A 178 -4.00 6.30 24.36
C ILE A 178 -4.99 7.41 24.68
N ALA A 179 -4.76 8.63 24.19
CA ALA A 179 -5.66 9.76 24.41
C ALA A 179 -7.06 9.49 23.85
N VAL A 180 -7.14 8.90 22.63
CA VAL A 180 -8.41 8.55 21.98
C VAL A 180 -9.17 7.47 22.75
N ILE A 181 -8.54 6.40 23.22
CA ILE A 181 -9.24 5.35 23.98
C ILE A 181 -9.71 5.85 25.36
N ARG A 182 -8.95 6.76 25.99
CA ARG A 182 -9.38 7.42 27.22
C ARG A 182 -10.61 8.30 26.97
N ALA A 183 -10.63 9.05 25.86
CA ALA A 183 -11.76 9.87 25.45
C ALA A 183 -12.99 9.05 25.05
N ALA A 184 -12.80 7.81 24.57
CA ALA A 184 -13.87 6.93 24.11
C ALA A 184 -14.81 6.44 25.23
N LYS A 185 -14.56 6.77 26.50
CA LYS A 185 -15.42 6.39 27.66
C LYS A 185 -16.91 6.72 27.42
N HIS A 186 -17.19 7.82 26.73
CA HIS A 186 -18.55 8.32 26.46
C HIS A 186 -19.07 7.98 25.05
N ALA A 187 -18.31 7.21 24.24
CA ALA A 187 -18.73 6.78 22.93
C ALA A 187 -19.72 5.60 23.01
N ASP A 188 -20.38 5.29 21.90
CA ASP A 188 -21.20 4.08 21.77
C ASP A 188 -20.37 2.79 21.88
N GLU A 189 -21.00 1.69 22.26
CA GLU A 189 -20.30 0.43 22.52
C GLU A 189 -19.60 -0.15 21.28
N GLU A 190 -20.19 0.01 20.07
CA GLU A 190 -19.56 -0.45 18.83
C GLU A 190 -18.25 0.27 18.57
N THR A 191 -18.24 1.58 18.75
CA THR A 191 -17.05 2.44 18.60
C THR A 191 -15.98 2.11 19.64
N LYS A 192 -16.35 1.96 20.93
CA LYS A 192 -15.42 1.53 21.99
C LYS A 192 -14.73 0.21 21.66
N LEU A 193 -15.51 -0.80 21.28
CA LEU A 193 -14.99 -2.12 20.93
C LEU A 193 -14.10 -2.08 19.68
N SER A 194 -14.46 -1.27 18.69
CA SER A 194 -13.64 -1.09 17.47
C SER A 194 -12.26 -0.51 17.79
N ILE A 195 -12.21 0.56 18.59
CA ILE A 195 -10.95 1.19 19.01
C ILE A 195 -10.12 0.23 19.88
N ALA A 196 -10.77 -0.44 20.82
CA ALA A 196 -10.09 -1.36 21.72
C ALA A 196 -9.47 -2.55 20.96
N ARG A 197 -10.16 -3.11 19.94
CA ARG A 197 -9.62 -4.14 19.07
C ARG A 197 -8.44 -3.63 18.24
N GLU A 198 -8.56 -2.44 17.67
CA GLU A 198 -7.45 -1.80 16.92
C GLU A 198 -6.21 -1.67 17.79
N ILE A 199 -6.37 -1.20 19.03
CA ILE A 199 -5.28 -1.03 19.99
C ILE A 199 -4.67 -2.37 20.41
N ALA A 200 -5.49 -3.34 20.79
CA ALA A 200 -5.03 -4.65 21.24
C ALA A 200 -4.26 -5.42 20.16
N ASN A 201 -4.76 -5.37 18.92
CA ASN A 201 -4.22 -6.18 17.82
C ASN A 201 -3.03 -5.51 17.11
N ILE A 202 -2.91 -4.18 17.16
CA ILE A 202 -1.93 -3.45 16.36
C ILE A 202 -1.00 -2.60 17.23
N TYR A 203 -1.55 -1.62 17.97
CA TYR A 203 -0.71 -0.61 18.62
C TYR A 203 0.00 -1.12 19.88
N ALA A 204 -0.62 -1.99 20.68
CA ALA A 204 0.03 -2.56 21.85
C ALA A 204 1.17 -3.54 21.47
N PRO A 205 1.02 -4.45 20.49
CA PRO A 205 2.13 -5.22 19.93
C PRO A 205 3.24 -4.33 19.33
N LEU A 206 2.89 -3.25 18.63
CA LEU A 206 3.87 -2.31 18.11
C LEU A 206 4.68 -1.64 19.23
N ALA A 207 4.02 -1.11 20.27
CA ALA A 207 4.68 -0.54 21.43
C ALA A 207 5.60 -1.55 22.15
N ASN A 208 5.18 -2.81 22.25
CA ASN A 208 5.99 -3.90 22.80
C ASN A 208 7.28 -4.13 22.01
N ARG A 209 7.21 -4.14 20.66
CA ARG A 209 8.38 -4.33 19.80
C ARG A 209 9.34 -3.16 19.82
N LEU A 210 8.82 -1.96 20.02
CA LEU A 210 9.61 -0.74 20.18
C LEU A 210 10.27 -0.65 21.57
N GLY A 211 9.91 -1.57 22.46
CA GLY A 211 10.40 -1.57 23.84
C GLY A 211 9.83 -0.43 24.70
N ILE A 212 8.78 0.29 24.23
CA ILE A 212 8.16 1.38 24.98
C ILE A 212 7.20 0.78 26.00
N GLY A 213 7.77 0.30 27.11
CA GLY A 213 7.04 -0.43 28.15
C GLY A 213 5.89 0.37 28.72
N GLN A 214 6.09 1.66 28.99
CA GLN A 214 5.09 2.55 29.57
C GLN A 214 3.83 2.63 28.68
N LEU A 215 3.96 2.92 27.39
CA LEU A 215 2.82 3.00 26.47
C LEU A 215 2.17 1.64 26.22
N LYS A 216 3.01 0.58 26.12
CA LYS A 216 2.52 -0.78 25.92
C LYS A 216 1.55 -1.19 27.00
N TRP A 217 1.95 -1.08 28.27
CA TRP A 217 1.12 -1.52 29.38
C TRP A 217 -0.18 -0.74 29.47
N GLU A 218 -0.11 0.55 29.20
CA GLU A 218 -1.30 1.39 29.24
C GLU A 218 -2.28 1.05 28.10
N LEU A 219 -1.78 0.85 26.87
CA LEU A 219 -2.59 0.42 25.73
C LEU A 219 -3.26 -0.94 26.00
N GLU A 220 -2.49 -1.91 26.56
CA GLU A 220 -3.00 -3.24 26.91
C GLU A 220 -4.11 -3.15 27.97
N ASP A 221 -3.90 -2.42 29.08
CA ASP A 221 -4.88 -2.31 30.16
C ASP A 221 -6.15 -1.58 29.72
N LEU A 222 -6.03 -0.48 28.96
CA LEU A 222 -7.18 0.28 28.47
C LEU A 222 -7.99 -0.55 27.44
N ALA A 223 -7.33 -1.23 26.51
CA ALA A 223 -8.01 -2.10 25.56
C ALA A 223 -8.71 -3.27 26.26
N PHE A 224 -8.04 -3.93 27.21
CA PHE A 224 -8.60 -5.03 27.98
C PHE A 224 -9.83 -4.61 28.78
N ARG A 225 -9.83 -3.44 29.39
CA ARG A 225 -10.98 -2.89 30.13
C ARG A 225 -12.24 -2.78 29.28
N PHE A 226 -12.11 -2.48 27.96
CA PHE A 226 -13.26 -2.40 27.07
C PHE A 226 -13.62 -3.74 26.44
N LEU A 227 -12.65 -4.59 26.10
CA LEU A 227 -12.87 -5.88 25.44
C LEU A 227 -13.38 -6.96 26.41
N HIS A 228 -12.90 -6.95 27.66
CA HIS A 228 -13.18 -7.94 28.70
C HIS A 228 -13.55 -7.25 30.01
N ASN A 229 -14.64 -6.48 29.98
CA ASN A 229 -15.02 -5.60 31.10
C ASN A 229 -15.31 -6.37 32.39
N GLU A 230 -15.93 -7.55 32.28
CA GLU A 230 -16.24 -8.40 33.45
C GLU A 230 -14.96 -8.92 34.11
N ASP A 231 -14.07 -9.55 33.32
CA ASP A 231 -12.77 -10.04 33.82
C ASP A 231 -11.94 -8.91 34.43
N TYR A 232 -11.97 -7.72 33.78
CA TYR A 232 -11.26 -6.54 34.29
C TYR A 232 -11.77 -6.11 35.67
N LYS A 233 -13.10 -6.05 35.84
CA LYS A 233 -13.74 -5.68 37.12
C LYS A 233 -13.46 -6.68 38.21
N GLU A 234 -13.54 -7.98 37.91
CA GLU A 234 -13.26 -9.07 38.87
C GLU A 234 -11.81 -8.96 39.39
N ILE A 235 -10.82 -8.90 38.50
CA ILE A 235 -9.43 -8.78 38.90
C ILE A 235 -9.16 -7.45 39.61
N ALA A 236 -9.79 -6.35 39.21
CA ALA A 236 -9.66 -5.05 39.87
C ALA A 236 -10.24 -5.06 41.29
N HIS A 237 -11.35 -5.76 41.51
CA HIS A 237 -11.99 -5.97 42.81
C HIS A 237 -11.07 -6.78 43.73
N ASP A 238 -10.57 -7.92 43.26
CA ASP A 238 -9.67 -8.80 44.01
C ASP A 238 -8.35 -8.12 44.38
N LEU A 239 -7.84 -7.27 43.46
CA LEU A 239 -6.70 -6.39 43.74
C LEU A 239 -7.05 -5.32 44.76
N GLY A 240 -8.28 -4.82 44.76
CA GLY A 240 -8.76 -3.75 45.65
C GLY A 240 -8.89 -4.19 47.09
N GLU A 241 -9.54 -5.34 47.35
CA GLU A 241 -9.80 -5.84 48.71
C GLU A 241 -8.53 -6.02 49.57
N LYS A 242 -7.43 -6.48 48.97
CA LYS A 242 -6.15 -6.73 49.65
C LYS A 242 -5.10 -5.63 49.40
N ARG A 243 -5.51 -4.45 48.89
CA ARG A 243 -4.57 -3.39 48.50
C ARG A 243 -3.76 -2.85 49.64
N VAL A 244 -4.39 -2.46 50.73
CA VAL A 244 -3.73 -1.82 51.89
C VAL A 244 -2.75 -2.80 52.58
N GLU A 245 -3.17 -4.07 52.74
CA GLU A 245 -2.32 -5.11 53.32
C GLU A 245 -1.09 -5.39 52.42
N ARG A 246 -1.31 -5.44 51.09
CA ARG A 246 -0.25 -5.68 50.11
C ARG A 246 0.72 -4.50 50.03
N GLU A 247 0.25 -3.25 50.03
CA GLU A 247 1.08 -2.05 50.02
C GLU A 247 1.96 -2.01 51.26
N ARG A 248 1.38 -2.22 52.42
CA ARG A 248 2.13 -2.26 53.72
C ARG A 248 3.17 -3.40 53.75
N TYR A 249 2.84 -4.57 53.18
CA TYR A 249 3.79 -5.68 53.08
C TYR A 249 4.96 -5.33 52.15
N ILE A 250 4.67 -4.74 50.97
CA ILE A 250 5.70 -4.34 50.02
C ILE A 250 6.58 -3.25 50.59
N GLU A 251 6.02 -2.24 51.27
CA GLU A 251 6.79 -1.17 51.93
C GLU A 251 7.78 -1.76 52.97
N LYS A 252 7.33 -2.72 53.77
CA LYS A 252 8.20 -3.41 54.75
C LYS A 252 9.31 -4.20 54.02
N PHE A 253 8.96 -4.95 52.97
CA PHE A 253 9.92 -5.72 52.20
C PHE A 253 10.95 -4.84 51.46
N VAL A 254 10.52 -3.72 50.88
CA VAL A 254 11.39 -2.73 50.25
C VAL A 254 12.37 -2.13 51.26
N ALA A 255 11.91 -1.75 52.47
CA ALA A 255 12.76 -1.20 53.50
C ALA A 255 13.83 -2.22 54.00
N GLU A 256 13.43 -3.49 54.18
CA GLU A 256 14.37 -4.57 54.55
C GLU A 256 15.40 -4.82 53.46
N LEU A 257 14.95 -4.94 52.19
CA LEU A 257 15.82 -5.16 51.03
C LEU A 257 16.79 -3.98 50.81
N SER A 258 16.31 -2.74 50.91
CA SER A 258 17.17 -1.54 50.76
C SER A 258 18.27 -1.53 51.82
N SER A 259 17.92 -1.78 53.11
CA SER A 259 18.88 -1.85 54.19
C SER A 259 19.91 -2.98 54.00
N LEU A 260 19.45 -4.14 53.53
CA LEU A 260 20.32 -5.29 53.25
C LEU A 260 21.33 -5.01 52.14
N LEU A 261 20.90 -4.36 51.04
CA LEU A 261 21.77 -3.96 49.94
C LEU A 261 22.82 -2.92 50.37
N GLU A 262 22.43 -1.92 51.16
CA GLU A 262 23.31 -0.89 51.69
C GLU A 262 24.37 -1.46 52.61
N GLN A 263 23.99 -2.38 53.53
CA GLN A 263 24.91 -3.08 54.47
C GLN A 263 25.94 -3.92 53.72
N ASN A 264 25.61 -4.45 52.54
CA ASN A 264 26.50 -5.24 51.71
C ASN A 264 27.26 -4.42 50.65
N GLY A 265 27.26 -3.09 50.78
CA GLY A 265 28.09 -2.19 49.97
C GLY A 265 27.45 -1.66 48.68
N ILE A 266 26.20 -1.98 48.37
CA ILE A 266 25.45 -1.44 47.20
C ILE A 266 24.73 -0.16 47.66
N LYS A 267 25.47 0.96 47.69
CA LYS A 267 25.01 2.23 48.31
C LYS A 267 24.06 3.06 47.44
N ASN A 268 24.05 2.89 46.12
CA ASN A 268 23.27 3.71 45.19
C ASN A 268 22.10 2.92 44.57
N SER A 269 21.52 1.98 45.33
CA SER A 269 20.37 1.23 44.83
C SER A 269 19.06 1.95 45.10
N GLU A 270 18.20 2.00 44.10
CA GLU A 270 16.81 2.45 44.22
C GLU A 270 15.90 1.22 44.28
N VAL A 271 15.20 1.03 45.41
CA VAL A 271 14.31 -0.12 45.61
C VAL A 271 12.88 0.38 45.78
N TYR A 272 11.95 -0.11 45.01
CA TYR A 272 10.54 0.26 45.13
C TYR A 272 9.59 -0.84 44.66
N GLY A 273 8.37 -0.80 45.21
CA GLY A 273 7.29 -1.70 44.84
C GLY A 273 6.74 -1.37 43.43
N ARG A 274 6.56 -2.37 42.59
CA ARG A 274 5.98 -2.24 41.25
C ARG A 274 4.53 -2.71 41.23
N PRO A 275 3.53 -1.86 40.95
CA PRO A 275 2.18 -2.30 40.72
C PRO A 275 2.14 -3.12 39.41
N LYS A 276 1.49 -4.27 39.45
CA LYS A 276 1.31 -5.11 38.26
C LYS A 276 0.05 -4.70 37.51
N HIS A 277 0.14 -4.63 36.19
CA HIS A 277 -0.97 -4.26 35.32
C HIS A 277 -2.00 -5.40 35.24
N ILE A 278 -3.29 -5.05 35.22
CA ILE A 278 -4.41 -6.00 35.28
C ILE A 278 -4.37 -6.96 34.07
N TYR A 279 -4.13 -6.45 32.86
CA TYR A 279 -3.97 -7.30 31.68
C TYR A 279 -2.84 -8.31 31.81
N SER A 280 -1.70 -7.93 32.41
CA SER A 280 -0.57 -8.85 32.63
C SER A 280 -0.94 -9.96 33.61
N ILE A 281 -1.76 -9.67 34.61
CA ILE A 281 -2.29 -10.66 35.56
C ILE A 281 -3.23 -11.62 34.84
N TRP A 282 -4.24 -11.10 34.13
CA TRP A 282 -5.19 -11.90 33.35
C TRP A 282 -4.49 -12.82 32.36
N ARG A 283 -3.53 -12.29 31.57
CA ARG A 283 -2.76 -13.08 30.61
C ARG A 283 -1.99 -14.22 31.26
N LYS A 284 -1.46 -14.01 32.49
CA LYS A 284 -0.78 -15.06 33.24
C LYS A 284 -1.76 -16.11 33.78
N MET A 285 -2.97 -15.70 34.23
CA MET A 285 -4.05 -16.60 34.61
C MET A 285 -4.43 -17.51 33.42
N GLN A 286 -4.66 -16.95 32.26
CA GLN A 286 -4.99 -17.69 31.05
C GLN A 286 -3.88 -18.67 30.63
N ARG A 287 -2.63 -18.21 30.63
CA ARG A 287 -1.48 -19.04 30.19
C ARG A 287 -1.18 -20.21 31.14
N LYS A 288 -1.32 -20.00 32.47
CA LYS A 288 -1.03 -21.00 33.46
C LYS A 288 -2.28 -21.78 33.90
N HIS A 289 -3.46 -21.41 33.44
CA HIS A 289 -4.77 -21.97 33.86
C HIS A 289 -4.96 -21.93 35.37
N LEU A 290 -4.53 -20.83 36.04
CA LEU A 290 -4.61 -20.65 37.48
C LEU A 290 -5.59 -19.53 37.83
N PRO A 291 -6.38 -19.68 38.91
CA PRO A 291 -7.21 -18.60 39.44
C PRO A 291 -6.30 -17.48 40.04
N PHE A 292 -6.86 -16.28 40.23
CA PHE A 292 -6.14 -15.15 40.82
C PHE A 292 -5.52 -15.45 42.18
N SER A 293 -6.19 -16.25 43.02
CA SER A 293 -5.71 -16.63 44.37
C SER A 293 -4.42 -17.45 44.39
N GLU A 294 -4.12 -18.15 43.31
CA GLU A 294 -2.93 -19.01 43.14
C GLU A 294 -1.78 -18.33 42.38
N LEU A 295 -1.94 -17.05 42.02
CA LEU A 295 -0.88 -16.28 41.37
C LEU A 295 0.15 -15.79 42.41
N TYR A 296 1.34 -16.32 42.30
CA TYR A 296 2.45 -16.01 43.22
C TYR A 296 3.06 -14.62 43.04
N ASP A 297 2.95 -13.99 41.86
CA ASP A 297 3.69 -12.78 41.50
C ASP A 297 2.88 -11.48 41.51
N VAL A 298 1.83 -11.40 42.30
CA VAL A 298 1.03 -10.18 42.48
C VAL A 298 1.81 -9.10 43.25
N ARG A 299 2.85 -9.50 44.00
CA ARG A 299 3.79 -8.62 44.70
C ARG A 299 5.10 -8.57 43.92
N ALA A 300 5.45 -7.40 43.41
CA ALA A 300 6.68 -7.21 42.66
C ALA A 300 7.49 -6.03 43.20
N VAL A 301 8.78 -6.21 43.28
CA VAL A 301 9.75 -5.20 43.69
C VAL A 301 10.79 -5.01 42.60
N ARG A 302 11.21 -3.78 42.37
CA ARG A 302 12.26 -3.43 41.43
C ARG A 302 13.46 -2.87 42.15
N VAL A 303 14.64 -3.36 41.78
CA VAL A 303 15.93 -2.90 42.27
C VAL A 303 16.69 -2.31 41.08
N ILE A 304 17.01 -1.03 41.18
CA ILE A 304 17.79 -0.33 40.16
C ILE A 304 19.16 -0.01 40.77
N VAL A 305 20.21 -0.37 40.03
CA VAL A 305 21.62 -0.19 40.41
C VAL A 305 22.40 0.51 39.33
N ASP A 306 23.63 0.94 39.60
CA ASP A 306 24.45 1.66 38.65
C ASP A 306 25.12 0.74 37.60
N LYS A 307 25.58 -0.47 38.00
CA LYS A 307 26.38 -1.37 37.18
C LYS A 307 25.76 -2.76 37.08
N ILE A 308 26.15 -3.50 36.03
CA ILE A 308 25.70 -4.87 35.79
C ILE A 308 26.19 -5.80 36.90
N GLU A 309 27.42 -5.62 37.36
CA GLU A 309 28.00 -6.39 38.44
C GLU A 309 27.17 -6.27 39.71
N ASP A 310 26.63 -5.07 39.98
CA ASP A 310 25.78 -4.82 41.14
C ASP A 310 24.41 -5.53 41.04
N CYS A 311 23.90 -5.77 39.80
CA CYS A 311 22.69 -6.58 39.60
C CYS A 311 22.89 -8.02 40.07
N TYR A 312 24.02 -8.64 39.70
CA TYR A 312 24.35 -10.00 40.14
C TYR A 312 24.75 -10.08 41.62
N ALA A 313 25.42 -9.07 42.14
CA ALA A 313 25.71 -8.97 43.58
C ALA A 313 24.42 -8.87 44.41
N ALA A 314 23.47 -8.00 44.00
CA ALA A 314 22.16 -7.87 44.61
C ALA A 314 21.34 -9.18 44.53
N LEU A 315 21.39 -9.89 43.41
CA LEU A 315 20.78 -11.21 43.26
C LEU A 315 21.35 -12.20 44.28
N SER A 316 22.68 -12.28 44.41
CA SER A 316 23.36 -13.17 45.39
C SER A 316 22.96 -12.86 46.83
N ILE A 317 22.87 -11.58 47.19
CA ILE A 317 22.44 -11.14 48.54
C ILE A 317 21.00 -11.58 48.81
N VAL A 318 20.12 -11.40 47.82
CA VAL A 318 18.70 -11.79 47.90
C VAL A 318 18.55 -13.30 48.09
N HIS A 319 19.24 -14.11 47.28
CA HIS A 319 19.19 -15.57 47.34
C HIS A 319 19.84 -16.13 48.63
N ALA A 320 20.79 -15.40 49.24
CA ALA A 320 21.36 -15.75 50.55
C ALA A 320 20.37 -15.48 51.71
N ARG A 321 19.47 -14.50 51.56
CA ARG A 321 18.52 -14.07 52.58
C ARG A 321 17.17 -14.77 52.50
N TRP A 322 16.64 -15.00 51.27
CA TRP A 322 15.34 -15.60 51.00
C TRP A 322 15.47 -16.81 50.08
N GLU A 323 14.68 -17.83 50.37
CA GLU A 323 14.57 -19.01 49.51
C GLU A 323 13.92 -18.62 48.17
N HIS A 324 14.53 -19.00 47.06
CA HIS A 324 14.05 -18.66 45.73
C HIS A 324 13.39 -19.85 45.01
N ILE A 325 12.52 -19.56 44.03
CA ILE A 325 11.83 -20.54 43.20
C ILE A 325 12.61 -20.68 41.91
N GLU A 326 13.40 -21.77 41.75
CA GLU A 326 14.27 -21.99 40.55
C GLU A 326 13.55 -21.89 39.22
N LYS A 327 12.32 -22.40 39.14
CA LYS A 327 11.51 -22.38 37.88
C LYS A 327 11.02 -20.99 37.45
N GLU A 328 11.09 -20.01 38.31
CA GLU A 328 10.67 -18.62 38.06
C GLU A 328 11.90 -17.67 38.02
N PHE A 329 13.09 -18.22 37.73
CA PHE A 329 14.31 -17.44 37.53
C PHE A 329 14.56 -17.21 36.03
N ASP A 330 14.73 -15.96 35.64
CA ASP A 330 15.02 -15.56 34.26
C ASP A 330 16.16 -14.53 34.24
N ASP A 331 17.23 -14.82 33.50
CA ASP A 331 18.32 -13.88 33.22
C ASP A 331 18.24 -13.29 31.84
N TYR A 332 17.56 -12.14 31.71
CA TYR A 332 17.47 -11.37 30.48
C TYR A 332 18.60 -10.33 30.33
N ILE A 333 19.57 -10.27 31.23
CA ILE A 333 20.81 -9.50 31.02
C ILE A 333 21.74 -10.33 30.15
N ALA A 334 21.94 -11.60 30.47
CA ALA A 334 22.73 -12.53 29.68
C ALA A 334 22.05 -12.89 28.35
N ASN A 335 20.71 -13.05 28.34
CA ASN A 335 19.93 -13.41 27.19
C ASN A 335 18.80 -12.38 26.91
N PRO A 336 19.09 -11.22 26.32
CA PRO A 336 18.11 -10.17 26.10
C PRO A 336 16.92 -10.63 25.25
N LYS A 337 15.72 -10.17 25.59
CA LYS A 337 14.53 -10.43 24.77
C LYS A 337 14.66 -9.79 23.38
N PRO A 338 13.93 -10.28 22.35
CA PRO A 338 14.00 -9.75 20.98
C PRO A 338 13.75 -8.23 20.87
N ASN A 339 12.97 -7.66 21.79
CA ASN A 339 12.72 -6.21 21.86
C ASN A 339 13.83 -5.42 22.58
N GLY A 340 14.91 -6.08 23.02
CA GLY A 340 16.03 -5.47 23.72
C GLY A 340 15.81 -5.30 25.24
N TYR A 341 14.76 -5.91 25.81
CA TYR A 341 14.52 -5.87 27.25
C TYR A 341 15.57 -6.67 28.00
N GLN A 342 16.16 -6.05 29.01
CA GLN A 342 17.17 -6.63 29.91
C GLN A 342 16.76 -6.44 31.38
N SER A 343 16.81 -7.50 32.16
CA SER A 343 16.57 -7.51 33.62
C SER A 343 16.85 -8.92 34.16
N ILE A 344 17.29 -9.08 35.36
CA ILE A 344 17.24 -10.37 36.07
C ILE A 344 15.91 -10.43 36.83
N HIS A 345 15.19 -11.54 36.70
CA HIS A 345 13.96 -11.80 37.43
C HIS A 345 14.17 -12.99 38.35
N THR A 346 13.77 -12.84 39.58
CA THR A 346 13.71 -13.95 40.54
C THR A 346 12.47 -13.85 41.40
N VAL A 347 11.97 -14.96 41.86
CA VAL A 347 10.82 -15.04 42.75
C VAL A 347 11.25 -15.71 44.05
N VAL A 348 10.99 -15.04 45.19
CA VAL A 348 11.42 -15.51 46.51
C VAL A 348 10.24 -15.64 47.47
N TYR A 349 10.40 -16.49 48.49
CA TYR A 349 9.50 -16.57 49.65
C TYR A 349 9.92 -15.54 50.69
N GLY A 350 9.12 -14.50 50.86
CA GLY A 350 9.29 -13.51 51.92
C GLY A 350 8.57 -13.91 53.22
N ASP A 351 8.45 -12.96 54.14
CA ASP A 351 7.79 -13.17 55.44
C ASP A 351 6.38 -13.76 55.30
N GLY A 352 6.10 -14.81 56.10
CA GLY A 352 4.81 -15.51 56.07
C GLY A 352 4.57 -16.32 54.78
N HIS A 353 5.64 -16.85 54.14
CA HIS A 353 5.59 -17.59 52.89
C HIS A 353 4.88 -16.84 51.73
N LYS A 354 4.84 -15.51 51.84
CA LYS A 354 4.29 -14.70 50.75
C LYS A 354 5.33 -14.56 49.63
N VAL A 355 4.91 -14.84 48.39
CA VAL A 355 5.81 -14.82 47.26
C VAL A 355 5.99 -13.39 46.73
N VAL A 356 7.24 -13.02 46.40
CA VAL A 356 7.64 -11.71 45.89
C VAL A 356 8.51 -11.88 44.64
N GLU A 357 8.12 -11.29 43.52
CA GLU A 357 8.95 -11.17 42.31
C GLU A 357 9.92 -9.99 42.49
N ILE A 358 11.21 -10.18 42.26
CA ILE A 358 12.23 -9.14 42.31
C ILE A 358 12.88 -9.00 40.96
N GLN A 359 12.94 -7.77 40.44
CA GLN A 359 13.52 -7.43 39.16
C GLN A 359 14.75 -6.54 39.36
N PHE A 360 15.93 -7.03 38.92
CA PHE A 360 17.18 -6.26 38.97
C PHE A 360 17.53 -5.73 37.62
N ARG A 361 17.92 -4.47 37.54
CA ARG A 361 18.39 -3.82 36.31
C ARG A 361 19.25 -2.61 36.61
N THR A 362 20.08 -2.18 35.67
CA THR A 362 20.79 -0.90 35.78
C THR A 362 19.83 0.26 35.43
N LYS A 363 20.27 1.50 35.76
CA LYS A 363 19.55 2.72 35.36
C LYS A 363 19.32 2.80 33.87
N ASP A 364 20.33 2.46 33.07
CA ASP A 364 20.22 2.44 31.60
C ASP A 364 19.21 1.38 31.12
N MET A 365 19.29 0.15 31.65
CA MET A 365 18.32 -0.91 31.32
C MET A 365 16.90 -0.52 31.74
N HIS A 366 16.75 0.18 32.86
CA HIS A 366 15.46 0.68 33.32
C HIS A 366 14.90 1.71 32.33
N GLN A 367 15.71 2.70 31.97
CA GLN A 367 15.31 3.74 31.02
C GLN A 367 14.97 3.12 29.64
N MET A 368 15.76 2.15 29.17
CA MET A 368 15.49 1.41 27.94
C MET A 368 14.19 0.60 28.02
N ALA A 369 13.87 -0.02 29.14
CA ALA A 369 12.66 -0.82 29.31
C ALA A 369 11.37 0.01 29.43
N GLU A 370 11.46 1.23 29.95
CA GLU A 370 10.31 2.15 30.09
C GLU A 370 10.08 2.97 28.81
N LEU A 371 11.14 3.55 28.27
CA LEU A 371 11.07 4.51 27.15
C LEU A 371 11.39 3.87 25.79
N GLY A 372 12.07 2.71 25.76
CA GLY A 372 12.41 2.00 24.53
C GLY A 372 13.18 2.89 23.55
N VAL A 373 12.68 2.95 22.34
CA VAL A 373 13.27 3.76 21.26
C VAL A 373 13.27 5.27 21.56
N ALA A 374 12.33 5.75 22.39
CA ALA A 374 12.27 7.16 22.80
C ALA A 374 13.49 7.57 23.67
N ALA A 375 14.09 6.64 24.45
CA ALA A 375 15.29 6.90 25.23
C ALA A 375 16.51 7.27 24.36
N HIS A 376 16.65 6.64 23.19
CA HIS A 376 17.77 6.88 22.27
C HIS A 376 17.71 8.25 21.56
N TRP A 377 16.54 8.87 21.51
CA TRP A 377 16.39 10.16 20.83
C TRP A 377 17.08 11.30 21.60
N LYS A 378 17.05 11.25 22.92
CA LYS A 378 17.70 12.27 23.79
C LYS A 378 19.23 12.30 23.67
N TYR A 379 19.85 11.18 23.30
CA TYR A 379 21.33 11.08 23.19
C TYR A 379 21.89 11.69 21.89
N LYS A 380 21.02 12.07 20.91
CA LYS A 380 21.42 12.51 19.56
C LYS A 380 21.70 13.99 19.40
N GLU A 381 21.38 14.85 20.33
CA GLU A 381 21.74 16.28 20.23
C GLU A 381 23.25 16.54 20.34
N GLY A 382 24.09 15.54 20.61
CA GLY A 382 25.54 15.69 20.80
C GLY A 382 26.49 14.70 20.11
N GLY A 383 26.04 13.73 19.29
CA GLY A 383 26.93 12.63 18.85
C GLY A 383 26.91 12.34 17.33
N GLY A 384 28.13 12.13 16.78
CA GLY A 384 28.45 12.02 15.35
C GLY A 384 27.67 11.01 14.49
N LEU A 385 27.76 11.23 13.20
CA LEU A 385 27.03 10.57 12.07
C LEU A 385 27.08 9.02 11.99
N GLY A 386 28.01 8.34 12.70
CA GLY A 386 28.21 6.89 12.58
C GLY A 386 27.21 6.01 13.35
N SER A 387 26.78 6.43 14.54
CA SER A 387 25.90 5.60 15.40
C SER A 387 24.43 5.59 14.94
N GLY A 388 24.00 6.56 14.14
CA GLY A 388 22.62 6.70 13.69
C GLY A 388 22.17 5.70 12.63
N VAL A 389 23.09 5.18 11.83
CA VAL A 389 22.79 4.22 10.74
C VAL A 389 22.56 2.83 11.31
N GLU A 390 23.45 2.37 12.19
CA GLU A 390 23.35 1.08 12.84
C GLU A 390 22.06 0.95 13.67
N GLN A 391 21.67 2.04 14.33
CA GLN A 391 20.41 2.11 15.09
C GLN A 391 19.19 2.00 14.18
N ARG A 392 19.17 2.65 13.01
CA ARG A 392 18.08 2.54 12.02
C ARG A 392 17.98 1.12 11.45
N ILE A 393 19.11 0.47 11.19
CA ILE A 393 19.18 -0.92 10.75
C ILE A 393 18.57 -1.86 11.80
N ASN A 394 18.98 -1.73 13.07
CA ASN A 394 18.46 -2.53 14.16
C ASN A 394 16.97 -2.25 14.40
N TRP A 395 16.52 -1.03 14.21
CA TRP A 395 15.13 -0.64 14.26
C TRP A 395 14.29 -1.28 13.15
N LEU A 396 14.77 -1.24 11.90
CA LEU A 396 14.08 -1.93 10.80
C LEU A 396 13.99 -3.42 11.03
N ARG A 397 15.06 -4.06 11.53
CA ARG A 397 15.06 -5.47 11.91
C ARG A 397 14.01 -5.79 12.97
N LYS A 398 13.87 -4.94 13.99
CA LYS A 398 12.82 -5.07 15.02
C LYS A 398 11.41 -4.91 14.45
N LEU A 399 11.19 -3.94 13.56
CA LEU A 399 9.92 -3.74 12.87
C LEU A 399 9.55 -4.93 11.97
N LEU A 400 10.52 -5.47 11.25
CA LEU A 400 10.28 -6.63 10.36
C LEU A 400 10.00 -7.91 11.17
N ALA A 401 10.59 -8.06 12.36
CA ALA A 401 10.26 -9.14 13.29
C ALA A 401 8.84 -9.02 13.89
N TRP A 402 8.22 -7.82 13.89
CA TRP A 402 6.79 -7.64 14.22
C TRP A 402 5.88 -8.46 13.30
N ARG A 403 6.31 -8.70 12.10
CA ARG A 403 5.68 -9.62 11.16
C ARG A 403 5.34 -10.98 11.80
N ASP A 404 6.25 -11.53 12.57
CA ASP A 404 6.14 -12.91 13.08
C ASP A 404 5.19 -13.03 14.29
N ASP A 405 4.91 -11.92 14.99
CA ASP A 405 3.99 -11.88 16.14
C ASP A 405 2.51 -11.70 15.77
N MET A 406 2.21 -11.24 14.56
CA MET A 406 0.83 -11.09 14.07
C MET A 406 0.18 -12.43 13.62
N VAL A 407 0.84 -13.55 13.85
CA VAL A 407 0.45 -14.89 13.35
C VAL A 407 -0.85 -15.42 13.99
N GLU A 408 -1.30 -14.90 15.11
CA GLU A 408 -2.51 -15.40 15.80
C GLU A 408 -3.84 -14.88 15.21
N SER A 409 -3.82 -14.05 14.15
CA SER A 409 -5.01 -13.29 13.71
C SER A 409 -5.69 -13.76 12.41
N GLY A 410 -5.38 -14.96 11.87
CA GLY A 410 -6.18 -15.60 10.81
C GLY A 410 -5.66 -15.48 9.36
N ALA A 411 -6.12 -16.36 8.47
CA ALA A 411 -5.64 -16.62 7.12
C ALA A 411 -5.61 -15.39 6.16
N LEU A 412 -6.47 -14.40 6.36
CA LEU A 412 -6.51 -13.17 5.54
C LEU A 412 -5.30 -12.26 5.80
N LEU A 413 -4.82 -12.21 7.04
CA LEU A 413 -3.61 -11.48 7.42
C LEU A 413 -2.34 -12.17 6.90
N ASP A 414 -2.34 -13.48 6.73
CA ASP A 414 -1.22 -14.22 6.14
C ASP A 414 -1.04 -13.92 4.64
N GLU A 415 -2.11 -13.78 3.89
CA GLU A 415 -2.05 -13.41 2.46
C GLU A 415 -1.59 -11.96 2.28
N PHE A 416 -2.09 -11.04 3.09
CA PHE A 416 -1.61 -9.65 3.13
C PHE A 416 -0.13 -9.57 3.53
N ARG A 417 0.29 -10.35 4.52
CA ARG A 417 1.67 -10.49 4.98
C ARG A 417 2.61 -10.93 3.86
N LYS A 418 2.23 -11.97 3.07
CA LYS A 418 2.99 -12.41 1.90
C LYS A 418 3.20 -11.27 0.91
N GLN A 419 2.15 -10.55 0.55
CA GLN A 419 2.21 -9.46 -0.42
C GLN A 419 3.02 -8.24 0.08
N VAL A 420 3.01 -7.93 1.37
CA VAL A 420 3.73 -6.77 1.93
C VAL A 420 5.22 -7.07 2.13
N PHE A 421 5.57 -8.28 2.60
CA PHE A 421 6.91 -8.57 3.11
C PHE A 421 7.70 -9.59 2.30
N GLU A 422 7.07 -10.60 1.70
CA GLU A 422 7.80 -11.69 1.04
C GLU A 422 8.34 -11.29 -0.33
N ASP A 423 7.67 -10.35 -1.02
CA ASP A 423 8.07 -9.90 -2.35
C ASP A 423 9.08 -8.73 -2.34
N ARG A 424 9.44 -8.21 -1.17
CA ARG A 424 10.29 -7.01 -1.06
C ARG A 424 11.41 -7.18 -0.04
N ILE A 425 12.52 -6.48 -0.30
CA ILE A 425 13.66 -6.32 0.60
C ILE A 425 13.92 -4.85 0.87
N TYR A 426 14.41 -4.55 2.05
CA TYR A 426 14.72 -3.20 2.51
C TYR A 426 16.21 -3.12 2.83
N VAL A 427 16.95 -2.32 2.05
CA VAL A 427 18.40 -2.15 2.17
C VAL A 427 18.73 -0.69 2.44
N PHE A 428 19.93 -0.41 2.97
CA PHE A 428 20.33 0.93 3.39
C PHE A 428 21.37 1.54 2.47
N THR A 429 21.26 2.84 2.23
CA THR A 429 22.36 3.62 1.68
C THR A 429 23.44 3.85 2.77
N PRO A 430 24.67 4.26 2.43
CA PRO A 430 25.68 4.64 3.41
C PRO A 430 25.24 5.80 4.34
N ARG A 431 24.25 6.58 3.93
CA ARG A 431 23.65 7.66 4.73
C ARG A 431 22.51 7.19 5.64
N GLY A 432 22.18 5.88 5.59
CA GLY A 432 21.11 5.30 6.39
C GLY A 432 19.70 5.54 5.85
N GLU A 433 19.57 5.93 4.57
CA GLU A 433 18.27 6.00 3.90
C GLU A 433 17.84 4.60 3.48
N VAL A 434 16.57 4.28 3.64
CA VAL A 434 16.01 2.96 3.27
C VAL A 434 15.62 2.95 1.81
N VAL A 435 16.07 1.93 1.08
CA VAL A 435 15.70 1.68 -0.31
C VAL A 435 14.91 0.37 -0.39
N ASP A 436 13.69 0.47 -0.92
CA ASP A 436 12.76 -0.65 -1.12
C ASP A 436 12.99 -1.27 -2.50
N LEU A 437 13.24 -2.59 -2.54
CA LEU A 437 13.52 -3.36 -3.75
C LEU A 437 12.74 -4.69 -3.75
N PRO A 438 12.45 -5.28 -4.91
CA PRO A 438 11.85 -6.62 -4.98
C PRO A 438 12.84 -7.69 -4.48
N THR A 439 12.31 -8.77 -3.93
CA THR A 439 13.12 -9.92 -3.50
C THR A 439 13.95 -10.48 -4.66
N GLY A 440 15.23 -10.72 -4.40
CA GLY A 440 16.22 -11.15 -5.40
C GLY A 440 16.83 -10.02 -6.22
N ALA A 441 16.58 -8.76 -5.87
CA ALA A 441 17.25 -7.60 -6.45
C ALA A 441 18.76 -7.63 -6.16
N THR A 442 19.52 -7.01 -7.05
CA THR A 442 20.98 -6.99 -7.05
C THR A 442 21.52 -5.60 -6.65
N PRO A 443 22.83 -5.46 -6.34
CA PRO A 443 23.44 -4.16 -6.11
C PRO A 443 23.28 -3.20 -7.30
N LEU A 444 23.18 -3.73 -8.51
CA LEU A 444 22.97 -2.92 -9.71
C LEU A 444 21.52 -2.41 -9.78
N ASP A 445 20.51 -3.22 -9.39
CA ASP A 445 19.14 -2.76 -9.23
C ASP A 445 19.05 -1.64 -8.19
N PHE A 446 19.75 -1.78 -7.07
CA PHE A 446 19.85 -0.74 -6.05
C PHE A 446 20.45 0.55 -6.60
N ALA A 447 21.56 0.47 -7.35
CA ALA A 447 22.19 1.65 -7.96
C ALA A 447 21.21 2.42 -8.87
N TYR A 448 20.45 1.70 -9.71
CA TYR A 448 19.42 2.29 -10.57
C TYR A 448 18.18 2.80 -9.81
N GLN A 449 17.88 2.22 -8.68
CA GLN A 449 16.76 2.68 -7.84
C GLN A 449 17.10 4.01 -7.17
N VAL A 450 18.33 4.15 -6.64
CA VAL A 450 18.82 5.40 -6.02
C VAL A 450 18.88 6.52 -7.06
N HIS A 451 19.62 6.33 -8.14
CA HIS A 451 19.67 7.31 -9.23
C HIS A 451 20.15 6.69 -10.54
N THR A 452 19.58 7.12 -11.66
CA THR A 452 19.90 6.56 -12.99
C THR A 452 21.40 6.71 -13.32
N MET A 453 22.02 7.84 -13.00
CA MET A 453 23.44 8.08 -13.28
C MET A 453 24.37 7.28 -12.37
N ILE A 454 23.94 6.95 -11.13
CA ILE A 454 24.71 6.05 -10.25
C ILE A 454 24.73 4.65 -10.89
N GLY A 455 23.59 4.18 -11.41
CA GLY A 455 23.52 2.91 -12.14
C GLY A 455 24.38 2.90 -13.38
N HIS A 456 24.34 3.95 -14.21
CA HIS A 456 25.18 4.02 -15.44
C HIS A 456 26.69 4.13 -15.16
N ARG A 457 27.08 4.67 -14.01
CA ARG A 457 28.48 4.83 -13.58
C ARG A 457 28.99 3.71 -12.68
N CYS A 458 28.16 2.71 -12.38
CA CYS A 458 28.49 1.63 -11.45
C CYS A 458 29.62 0.76 -11.99
N ILE A 459 30.70 0.63 -11.20
CA ILE A 459 31.84 -0.26 -11.47
C ILE A 459 32.01 -1.35 -10.41
N GLY A 460 31.25 -1.29 -9.32
CA GLY A 460 31.26 -2.27 -8.24
C GLY A 460 30.33 -1.90 -7.12
N ALA A 461 30.17 -2.78 -6.17
CA ALA A 461 29.37 -2.56 -4.98
C ALA A 461 30.01 -3.21 -3.74
N LYS A 462 29.78 -2.58 -2.58
CA LYS A 462 30.07 -3.18 -1.27
C LYS A 462 28.77 -3.37 -0.51
N VAL A 463 28.67 -4.51 0.16
CA VAL A 463 27.57 -4.84 1.07
C VAL A 463 28.19 -5.05 2.45
N ASP A 464 27.73 -4.30 3.45
CA ASP A 464 28.28 -4.27 4.80
C ASP A 464 29.81 -4.15 4.83
N GLY A 465 30.35 -3.26 3.96
CA GLY A 465 31.80 -2.99 3.81
C GLY A 465 32.56 -4.01 2.96
N ARG A 466 31.97 -5.10 2.51
CA ARG A 466 32.61 -6.15 1.69
C ARG A 466 32.25 -6.00 0.22
N ILE A 467 33.24 -6.13 -0.67
CA ILE A 467 32.99 -6.10 -2.13
C ILE A 467 32.22 -7.38 -2.52
N VAL A 468 31.15 -7.20 -3.30
CA VAL A 468 30.27 -8.28 -3.78
C VAL A 468 30.17 -8.23 -5.31
N PRO A 469 29.90 -9.37 -5.97
CA PRO A 469 29.61 -9.40 -7.40
C PRO A 469 28.28 -8.75 -7.73
N TYR A 470 28.08 -8.26 -8.95
CA TYR A 470 26.81 -7.66 -9.41
C TYR A 470 25.61 -8.61 -9.33
N THR A 471 25.84 -9.92 -9.36
CA THR A 471 24.79 -10.95 -9.28
C THR A 471 24.41 -11.31 -7.84
N TYR A 472 25.05 -10.68 -6.85
CA TYR A 472 24.73 -10.87 -5.44
C TYR A 472 23.24 -10.52 -5.19
N LYS A 473 22.54 -11.39 -4.48
CA LYS A 473 21.14 -11.16 -4.10
C LYS A 473 21.09 -10.44 -2.76
N LEU A 474 20.66 -9.19 -2.78
CA LEU A 474 20.57 -8.37 -1.57
C LEU A 474 19.55 -8.93 -0.59
N LYS A 475 19.85 -8.77 0.69
CA LYS A 475 19.01 -9.18 1.80
C LYS A 475 18.54 -7.98 2.60
N THR A 476 17.39 -8.09 3.25
CA THR A 476 16.88 -7.04 4.12
C THR A 476 17.84 -6.73 5.27
N GLY A 477 18.09 -5.45 5.52
CA GLY A 477 18.95 -4.96 6.58
C GLY A 477 20.42 -4.77 6.18
N GLU A 478 20.81 -5.07 4.94
CA GLU A 478 22.17 -4.84 4.45
C GLU A 478 22.39 -3.38 4.06
N GLN A 479 23.60 -2.87 4.29
CA GLN A 479 24.04 -1.56 3.84
C GLN A 479 24.78 -1.70 2.52
N VAL A 480 24.33 -0.97 1.49
CA VAL A 480 24.86 -1.05 0.13
C VAL A 480 25.55 0.23 -0.27
N GLU A 481 26.84 0.15 -0.59
CA GLU A 481 27.64 1.24 -1.13
C GLU A 481 27.97 0.94 -2.59
N ILE A 482 27.65 1.87 -3.51
CA ILE A 482 27.96 1.73 -4.95
C ILE A 482 29.25 2.44 -5.27
N ILE A 483 30.18 1.73 -5.88
CA ILE A 483 31.42 2.28 -6.39
C ILE A 483 31.16 2.77 -7.82
N THR A 484 31.44 4.05 -8.06
CA THR A 484 31.15 4.69 -9.35
C THR A 484 32.40 5.26 -10.00
N GLN A 485 32.43 5.29 -11.33
CA GLN A 485 33.42 6.00 -12.13
C GLN A 485 32.88 7.36 -12.62
N LYS A 486 33.77 8.19 -13.17
CA LYS A 486 33.39 9.54 -13.66
C LYS A 486 32.47 9.48 -14.88
N GLU A 487 32.82 8.65 -15.87
CA GLU A 487 32.07 8.49 -17.10
C GLU A 487 31.04 7.36 -17.01
N PRO A 488 29.82 7.56 -17.53
CA PRO A 488 28.83 6.49 -17.59
C PRO A 488 29.20 5.44 -18.64
N ASN A 489 29.26 4.17 -18.24
CA ASN A 489 29.62 3.06 -19.13
C ASN A 489 28.87 1.76 -18.74
N PRO A 490 27.54 1.70 -18.92
CA PRO A 490 26.78 0.49 -18.68
C PRO A 490 27.13 -0.62 -19.69
N SER A 491 27.12 -1.89 -19.26
CA SER A 491 27.32 -3.04 -20.17
C SER A 491 25.99 -3.48 -20.80
N ARG A 492 26.04 -3.94 -22.07
CA ARG A 492 24.91 -4.59 -22.75
C ARG A 492 24.51 -5.92 -22.10
N ASP A 493 25.46 -6.62 -21.47
CA ASP A 493 25.20 -7.86 -20.74
C ASP A 493 24.22 -7.70 -19.58
N TRP A 494 24.07 -6.47 -19.05
CA TRP A 494 23.12 -6.19 -17.98
C TRP A 494 21.66 -6.31 -18.42
N ILE A 495 21.38 -6.25 -19.72
CA ILE A 495 20.04 -6.37 -20.28
C ILE A 495 19.57 -7.82 -20.30
N ASN A 496 20.50 -8.77 -20.47
CA ASN A 496 20.19 -10.19 -20.55
C ASN A 496 19.77 -10.74 -19.19
N LEU A 497 18.56 -11.33 -19.13
CA LEU A 497 17.97 -11.91 -17.92
C LEU A 497 18.77 -13.10 -17.37
N ASP A 498 19.35 -13.90 -18.28
CA ASP A 498 20.05 -15.13 -17.91
C ASP A 498 21.35 -14.84 -17.15
N ASN A 499 21.95 -13.69 -17.38
CA ASN A 499 23.15 -13.24 -16.68
C ASN A 499 22.88 -12.81 -15.22
N GLY A 500 21.63 -12.56 -14.83
CA GLY A 500 21.22 -12.26 -13.46
C GLY A 500 21.72 -10.92 -12.89
N TYR A 501 22.18 -9.98 -13.73
CA TYR A 501 22.69 -8.68 -13.30
C TYR A 501 21.58 -7.72 -12.82
N LEU A 502 20.43 -7.72 -13.51
CA LEU A 502 19.29 -6.87 -13.20
C LEU A 502 18.02 -7.71 -13.07
N LYS A 503 17.41 -7.64 -11.90
CA LYS A 503 16.12 -8.29 -11.63
C LYS A 503 14.96 -7.40 -12.06
N THR A 504 15.06 -6.09 -11.86
CA THR A 504 13.95 -5.15 -12.05
C THR A 504 13.80 -4.75 -13.53
N SER A 505 12.56 -4.75 -14.02
CA SER A 505 12.22 -4.27 -15.38
C SER A 505 12.54 -2.78 -15.54
N ARG A 506 12.39 -1.99 -14.47
CA ARG A 506 12.68 -0.56 -14.44
C ARG A 506 14.17 -0.28 -14.66
N ALA A 507 15.07 -0.99 -13.99
CA ALA A 507 16.51 -0.83 -14.18
C ALA A 507 16.93 -1.24 -15.61
N ARG A 508 16.41 -2.37 -16.11
CA ARG A 508 16.66 -2.80 -17.50
C ARG A 508 16.20 -1.77 -18.52
N ALA A 509 15.00 -1.21 -18.35
CA ALA A 509 14.50 -0.17 -19.24
C ALA A 509 15.42 1.06 -19.27
N LYS A 510 16.02 1.46 -18.12
CA LYS A 510 16.98 2.55 -18.06
C LYS A 510 18.27 2.24 -18.84
N VAL A 511 18.76 1.00 -18.78
CA VAL A 511 19.94 0.55 -19.55
C VAL A 511 19.62 0.51 -21.06
N VAL A 512 18.49 -0.05 -21.45
CA VAL A 512 18.03 -0.06 -22.84
C VAL A 512 17.91 1.35 -23.40
N ASN A 513 17.30 2.27 -22.63
CA ASN A 513 17.18 3.68 -23.03
C ASN A 513 18.53 4.40 -23.16
N TRP A 514 19.53 4.00 -22.35
CA TRP A 514 20.88 4.50 -22.51
C TRP A 514 21.47 4.10 -23.87
N PHE A 515 21.44 2.81 -24.23
CA PHE A 515 21.97 2.33 -25.51
C PHE A 515 21.19 2.90 -26.69
N ARG A 516 19.88 3.09 -26.59
CA ARG A 516 19.09 3.79 -27.61
C ARG A 516 19.62 5.20 -27.89
N LYS A 517 20.05 5.93 -26.86
CA LYS A 517 20.62 7.28 -27.02
C LYS A 517 22.00 7.25 -27.61
N VAL A 518 22.85 6.30 -27.18
CA VAL A 518 24.23 6.15 -27.67
C VAL A 518 24.25 5.69 -29.13
N ASP A 519 23.35 4.77 -29.49
CA ASP A 519 23.25 4.23 -30.84
C ASP A 519 22.25 5.01 -31.72
N TYR A 520 21.78 6.19 -31.26
CA TYR A 520 20.71 6.92 -31.93
C TYR A 520 20.98 7.17 -33.41
N ASP A 521 22.15 7.72 -33.77
CA ASP A 521 22.50 8.04 -35.14
C ASP A 521 22.62 6.77 -36.00
N LYS A 522 23.18 5.68 -35.47
CA LYS A 522 23.23 4.38 -36.13
C LYS A 522 21.85 3.79 -36.36
N ASN A 523 20.97 3.92 -35.37
CA ASN A 523 19.59 3.44 -35.50
C ASN A 523 18.79 4.28 -36.49
N VAL A 524 19.03 5.60 -36.58
CA VAL A 524 18.42 6.46 -37.60
C VAL A 524 18.83 6.00 -38.98
N GLN A 525 20.11 5.80 -39.24
CA GLN A 525 20.61 5.32 -40.54
C GLN A 525 20.05 3.93 -40.88
N ALA A 526 20.13 2.98 -39.96
CA ALA A 526 19.61 1.65 -40.17
C ALA A 526 18.09 1.64 -40.44
N GLY A 527 17.34 2.50 -39.75
CA GLY A 527 15.90 2.63 -39.94
C GLY A 527 15.54 3.28 -41.26
N ASP A 528 16.28 4.28 -41.70
CA ASP A 528 16.14 4.91 -43.04
C ASP A 528 16.41 3.85 -44.13
N ASP A 529 17.52 3.11 -44.06
CA ASP A 529 17.86 2.04 -45.01
C ASP A 529 16.81 0.91 -45.07
N ILE A 530 16.24 0.55 -43.90
CA ILE A 530 15.20 -0.48 -43.84
C ILE A 530 13.91 0.04 -44.48
N LEU A 531 13.51 1.26 -44.18
CA LEU A 531 12.28 1.84 -44.72
C LEU A 531 12.39 2.08 -46.22
N GLU A 532 13.53 2.55 -46.73
CA GLU A 532 13.79 2.74 -48.14
C GLU A 532 13.69 1.45 -48.95
N ARG A 533 14.28 0.36 -48.41
CA ARG A 533 14.17 -0.99 -49.02
C ARG A 533 12.74 -1.49 -49.05
N GLU A 534 11.99 -1.35 -47.96
CA GLU A 534 10.59 -1.83 -47.93
C GLU A 534 9.66 -0.94 -48.77
N VAL A 535 9.84 0.38 -48.83
CA VAL A 535 9.11 1.29 -49.72
C VAL A 535 9.35 0.88 -51.17
N SER A 536 10.59 0.58 -51.56
CA SER A 536 10.97 0.10 -52.90
C SER A 536 10.38 -1.28 -53.20
N ARG A 537 10.40 -2.19 -52.23
CA ARG A 537 9.87 -3.56 -52.35
C ARG A 537 8.35 -3.56 -52.58
N HIS A 538 7.63 -2.67 -51.91
CA HIS A 538 6.18 -2.52 -52.07
C HIS A 538 5.78 -1.67 -53.29
N GLY A 539 6.75 -1.14 -54.08
CA GLY A 539 6.49 -0.37 -55.27
C GLY A 539 5.81 0.99 -55.01
N ILE A 540 5.99 1.52 -53.77
CA ILE A 540 5.44 2.80 -53.36
C ILE A 540 6.23 3.93 -54.05
N GLY A 541 5.70 4.57 -55.07
CA GLY A 541 6.35 5.61 -55.87
C GLY A 541 6.57 6.94 -55.15
N LEU A 542 7.08 6.92 -53.91
CA LEU A 542 7.36 8.11 -53.11
C LEU A 542 8.88 8.31 -52.98
N ASN A 543 9.34 9.55 -53.11
CA ASN A 543 10.71 9.92 -52.80
C ASN A 543 10.89 10.17 -51.31
N LYS A 544 12.17 10.23 -50.81
CA LYS A 544 12.49 10.40 -49.41
C LYS A 544 11.83 11.59 -48.75
N ASP A 545 11.76 12.73 -49.45
CA ASP A 545 11.17 13.95 -48.90
C ASP A 545 9.65 13.81 -48.70
N GLN A 546 9.00 13.10 -49.63
CA GLN A 546 7.55 12.81 -49.54
C GLN A 546 7.26 11.84 -48.40
N VAL A 547 8.08 10.80 -48.23
CA VAL A 547 7.99 9.86 -47.07
C VAL A 547 8.16 10.62 -45.77
N ALA A 548 9.21 11.47 -45.66
CA ALA A 548 9.44 12.27 -44.47
C ALA A 548 8.28 13.24 -44.16
N ALA A 549 7.68 13.85 -45.23
CA ALA A 549 6.54 14.74 -45.07
C ALA A 549 5.29 13.99 -44.54
N PHE A 550 5.03 12.78 -45.02
CA PHE A 550 3.92 11.95 -44.53
C PHE A 550 4.15 11.43 -43.13
N LEU A 551 5.39 11.09 -42.79
CA LEU A 551 5.74 10.68 -41.44
C LEU A 551 5.58 11.79 -40.39
N LYS A 552 5.78 13.08 -40.78
CA LYS A 552 5.51 14.23 -39.90
C LYS A 552 4.06 14.25 -39.40
N GLU A 553 3.10 13.83 -40.19
CA GLU A 553 1.68 13.78 -39.80
C GLU A 553 1.40 12.68 -38.75
N LYS A 554 2.30 11.72 -38.59
CA LYS A 554 2.13 10.56 -37.67
C LYS A 554 2.97 10.62 -36.41
N ILE A 555 3.75 11.68 -36.20
CA ILE A 555 4.59 11.87 -34.99
C ILE A 555 3.78 11.64 -33.70
N ALA A 556 2.57 12.23 -33.61
CA ALA A 556 1.70 12.08 -32.46
C ALA A 556 1.21 10.64 -32.24
N ARG A 557 1.00 9.86 -33.31
CA ARG A 557 0.53 8.46 -33.19
C ARG A 557 1.59 7.53 -32.61
N PHE A 558 2.86 7.78 -32.90
CA PHE A 558 3.98 6.99 -32.42
C PHE A 558 4.58 7.56 -31.13
N ASN A 559 4.01 8.64 -30.60
CA ASN A 559 4.47 9.32 -29.37
C ASN A 559 5.96 9.67 -29.41
N VAL A 560 6.43 10.20 -30.54
CA VAL A 560 7.81 10.63 -30.81
C VAL A 560 7.87 12.15 -31.05
N LYS A 561 9.07 12.75 -30.98
CA LYS A 561 9.23 14.20 -31.09
C LYS A 561 9.48 14.68 -32.52
N ASN A 562 10.13 13.85 -33.32
CA ASN A 562 10.51 14.19 -34.71
C ASN A 562 10.51 12.94 -35.60
N VAL A 563 10.71 13.13 -36.89
CA VAL A 563 10.74 12.06 -37.89
C VAL A 563 11.95 11.15 -37.72
N ASN A 564 13.09 11.69 -37.28
CA ASN A 564 14.28 10.91 -37.00
C ASN A 564 14.06 9.90 -35.86
N ASP A 565 13.21 10.23 -34.88
CA ASP A 565 12.82 9.29 -33.83
C ASP A 565 12.01 8.12 -34.39
N ILE A 566 11.25 8.30 -35.49
CA ILE A 566 10.57 7.20 -36.19
C ILE A 566 11.61 6.30 -36.87
N TYR A 567 12.58 6.88 -37.56
CA TYR A 567 13.67 6.10 -38.17
C TYR A 567 14.48 5.36 -37.12
N ALA A 568 14.87 6.04 -36.02
CA ALA A 568 15.54 5.40 -34.90
C ALA A 568 14.72 4.25 -34.29
N GLY A 569 13.40 4.41 -34.17
CA GLY A 569 12.48 3.38 -33.71
C GLY A 569 12.38 2.19 -34.65
N ILE A 570 12.43 2.40 -35.97
CA ILE A 570 12.50 1.33 -36.98
C ILE A 570 13.84 0.57 -36.87
N GLY A 571 14.95 1.31 -36.83
CA GLY A 571 16.29 0.72 -36.71
C GLY A 571 16.53 -0.04 -35.41
N ALA A 572 15.92 0.39 -34.31
CA ALA A 572 15.94 -0.30 -33.04
C ALA A 572 14.94 -1.48 -32.95
N GLY A 573 14.00 -1.62 -33.92
CA GLY A 573 12.95 -2.65 -33.92
C GLY A 573 11.73 -2.33 -33.04
N ASP A 574 11.63 -1.12 -32.49
CA ASP A 574 10.53 -0.69 -31.63
C ASP A 574 9.26 -0.35 -32.43
N ILE A 575 9.46 0.18 -33.64
CA ILE A 575 8.39 0.52 -34.61
C ILE A 575 8.45 -0.52 -35.74
N LYS A 576 7.35 -1.24 -35.93
CA LYS A 576 7.25 -2.24 -37.01
C LYS A 576 7.12 -1.54 -38.35
N VAL A 577 8.04 -1.80 -39.26
CA VAL A 577 8.06 -1.19 -40.62
C VAL A 577 6.74 -1.37 -41.35
N ASN A 578 6.09 -2.52 -41.22
CA ASN A 578 4.80 -2.80 -41.87
C ASN A 578 3.70 -1.82 -41.48
N GLN A 579 3.73 -1.25 -40.28
CA GLN A 579 2.76 -0.22 -39.88
C GLN A 579 2.97 1.10 -40.63
N ILE A 580 4.22 1.39 -40.97
CA ILE A 580 4.58 2.58 -41.75
C ILE A 580 4.21 2.34 -43.22
N ILE A 581 4.55 1.18 -43.76
CA ILE A 581 4.24 0.82 -45.16
C ILE A 581 2.74 0.87 -45.42
N SER A 582 1.91 0.22 -44.58
CA SER A 582 0.45 0.26 -44.73
C SER A 582 -0.10 1.69 -44.68
N PHE A 583 0.50 2.57 -43.90
CA PHE A 583 0.12 3.98 -43.86
C PHE A 583 0.51 4.71 -45.13
N LEU A 584 1.69 4.47 -45.70
CA LEU A 584 2.15 5.09 -46.92
C LEU A 584 1.31 4.60 -48.11
N GLU A 585 1.00 3.31 -48.18
CA GLU A 585 0.10 2.72 -49.21
C GLU A 585 -1.29 3.38 -49.18
N GLU A 586 -1.89 3.54 -48.00
CA GLU A 586 -3.18 4.21 -47.84
C GLU A 586 -3.14 5.66 -48.36
N ARG A 587 -2.02 6.35 -48.16
CA ARG A 587 -1.85 7.73 -48.60
C ARG A 587 -1.65 7.85 -50.10
N VAL A 588 -0.87 6.96 -50.71
CA VAL A 588 -0.69 6.93 -52.16
C VAL A 588 -2.01 6.62 -52.84
N PHE A 589 -2.74 5.61 -52.34
CA PHE A 589 -4.06 5.26 -52.87
C PHE A 589 -5.06 6.43 -52.81
N LYS A 590 -5.15 7.15 -51.68
CA LYS A 590 -6.00 8.35 -51.55
C LYS A 590 -5.57 9.50 -52.48
N ARG A 591 -4.28 9.61 -52.80
CA ARG A 591 -3.76 10.63 -53.72
C ARG A 591 -4.12 10.30 -55.15
N GLU A 592 -4.02 9.03 -55.55
CA GLU A 592 -4.43 8.57 -56.87
C GLU A 592 -5.94 8.70 -57.08
N GLU A 593 -6.76 8.38 -56.07
CA GLU A 593 -8.21 8.62 -56.13
C GLU A 593 -8.54 10.10 -56.25
N SER A 594 -7.89 10.98 -55.52
CA SER A 594 -8.12 12.43 -55.62
C SER A 594 -7.68 13.00 -56.95
N THR A 595 -6.61 12.46 -57.56
CA THR A 595 -6.13 12.88 -58.87
C THR A 595 -7.08 12.40 -59.98
N LYS A 596 -7.53 11.16 -59.91
CA LYS A 596 -8.55 10.61 -60.83
C LYS A 596 -9.91 11.32 -60.68
N GLU A 597 -10.28 11.72 -59.46
CA GLU A 597 -11.51 12.52 -59.20
C GLU A 597 -11.39 13.95 -59.78
N LEU A 598 -10.20 14.56 -59.74
CA LEU A 598 -9.92 15.87 -60.33
C LEU A 598 -9.94 15.80 -61.84
N GLU A 599 -9.36 14.77 -62.46
CA GLU A 599 -9.42 14.51 -63.91
C GLU A 599 -10.86 14.22 -64.37
N LEU A 600 -11.64 13.42 -63.63
CA LEU A 600 -13.04 13.13 -63.90
C LEU A 600 -13.93 14.38 -63.76
N ARG A 601 -13.66 15.25 -62.79
CA ARG A 601 -14.37 16.51 -62.57
C ARG A 601 -14.15 17.52 -63.71
N SER A 602 -13.02 17.50 -64.40
CA SER A 602 -12.74 18.33 -65.52
C SER A 602 -13.50 17.91 -66.82
N LEU A 603 -13.99 16.66 -66.87
CA LEU A 603 -14.70 16.06 -68.02
C LEU A 603 -16.24 16.07 -67.88
N ILE A 604 -16.79 16.45 -66.71
CA ILE A 604 -18.22 16.41 -66.41
C ILE A 604 -18.83 17.83 -66.39
N SER A 605 -19.80 18.10 -67.27
CA SER A 605 -20.58 19.34 -67.36
C SER A 605 -21.44 19.59 -66.13
N GLU A 606 -21.71 20.89 -65.81
CA GLU A 606 -22.34 21.36 -64.55
C GLU A 606 -23.70 20.73 -64.15
N LYS A 607 -24.43 20.20 -65.15
CA LYS A 607 -25.75 19.59 -64.90
C LYS A 607 -25.74 18.22 -64.24
N THR A 608 -24.60 17.54 -64.17
CA THR A 608 -24.47 16.21 -63.54
C THR A 608 -23.98 16.29 -62.10
N LYS A 609 -23.57 17.47 -61.59
CA LYS A 609 -22.99 17.66 -60.27
C LYS A 609 -24.01 17.55 -59.11
N GLU A 610 -25.27 17.87 -59.34
CA GLU A 610 -26.30 17.81 -58.30
C GLU A 610 -26.79 16.39 -58.04
N GLN A 611 -26.90 15.53 -59.05
CA GLN A 611 -27.35 14.14 -58.87
C GLN A 611 -26.27 13.21 -58.23
N LEU A 612 -25.00 13.57 -58.37
CA LEU A 612 -23.88 12.80 -57.76
C LEU A 612 -23.65 13.13 -56.28
N LYS A 613 -24.02 14.36 -55.85
CA LYS A 613 -23.92 14.73 -54.42
C LYS A 613 -24.88 13.97 -53.50
N GLU A 614 -26.06 13.62 -53.97
CA GLU A 614 -27.04 12.87 -53.20
C GLU A 614 -26.70 11.36 -53.04
N ARG A 615 -25.95 10.77 -54.00
CA ARG A 615 -25.54 9.35 -53.95
C ARG A 615 -24.29 9.10 -53.09
N HIS A 616 -23.39 10.06 -52.93
CA HIS A 616 -22.14 9.89 -52.17
C HIS A 616 -22.26 10.15 -50.66
N ALA A 617 -23.36 10.71 -50.18
CA ALA A 617 -23.59 10.93 -48.76
C ALA A 617 -23.91 9.63 -47.97
N ASN A 618 -24.27 8.54 -48.66
CA ASN A 618 -24.83 7.34 -48.03
C ASN A 618 -23.93 6.08 -47.98
N SER A 619 -22.66 6.12 -48.40
CA SER A 619 -21.89 4.85 -48.57
C SER A 619 -20.56 4.73 -47.82
N LYS A 620 -20.34 5.43 -46.74
CA LYS A 620 -19.06 5.34 -45.97
C LYS A 620 -19.16 4.59 -44.62
N GLY A 621 -20.06 3.63 -44.46
CA GLY A 621 -20.13 2.82 -43.25
C GLY A 621 -20.36 1.34 -43.52
N HIS A 622 -19.77 0.42 -42.76
CA HIS A 622 -20.04 -1.02 -42.80
C HIS A 622 -21.52 -1.36 -42.53
N ILE A 623 -22.27 -0.42 -41.95
CA ILE A 623 -23.68 -0.56 -41.61
C ILE A 623 -24.40 0.75 -41.96
N VAL A 624 -25.48 0.63 -42.71
CA VAL A 624 -26.34 1.75 -43.09
C VAL A 624 -27.53 1.81 -42.15
N VAL A 625 -27.72 2.97 -41.52
CA VAL A 625 -28.85 3.24 -40.60
C VAL A 625 -29.85 4.09 -41.38
N ASN A 626 -31.06 3.57 -41.60
CA ASN A 626 -32.10 4.28 -42.37
C ASN A 626 -32.62 5.50 -41.58
N GLY A 627 -32.56 6.68 -42.24
CA GLY A 627 -33.15 7.93 -41.73
C GLY A 627 -32.28 8.77 -40.79
N ILE A 628 -31.02 8.36 -40.48
CA ILE A 628 -30.12 9.11 -39.60
C ILE A 628 -28.74 9.21 -40.29
N GLY A 629 -28.30 10.43 -40.63
CA GLY A 629 -26.95 10.67 -41.17
C GLY A 629 -25.86 10.28 -40.17
N THR A 630 -24.62 10.27 -40.55
CA THR A 630 -23.36 9.92 -39.88
C THR A 630 -23.37 9.75 -38.33
N MET A 631 -24.14 8.81 -37.78
CA MET A 631 -24.06 8.43 -36.39
C MET A 631 -23.06 7.28 -36.19
N MET A 632 -22.26 7.34 -35.11
CA MET A 632 -21.35 6.25 -34.75
C MET A 632 -22.15 4.97 -34.46
N THR A 633 -21.83 3.88 -35.18
CA THR A 633 -22.44 2.55 -34.95
C THR A 633 -21.45 1.63 -34.26
N HIS A 634 -21.93 0.81 -33.34
CA HIS A 634 -21.13 -0.23 -32.69
C HIS A 634 -21.91 -1.55 -32.60
N ILE A 635 -21.22 -2.66 -32.77
CA ILE A 635 -21.80 -4.00 -32.68
C ILE A 635 -22.06 -4.37 -31.20
N ALA A 636 -23.27 -4.82 -30.93
CA ALA A 636 -23.68 -5.22 -29.57
C ALA A 636 -22.96 -6.51 -29.12
N LYS A 637 -22.33 -6.48 -27.94
CA LYS A 637 -21.60 -7.62 -27.39
C LYS A 637 -22.51 -8.82 -27.02
N CYS A 638 -23.79 -8.59 -26.78
CA CYS A 638 -24.73 -9.61 -26.34
C CYS A 638 -25.18 -10.61 -27.42
N CYS A 639 -25.04 -10.24 -28.69
CA CYS A 639 -25.49 -11.08 -29.83
C CYS A 639 -24.53 -11.07 -31.02
N GLN A 640 -23.51 -10.21 -31.02
CA GLN A 640 -22.41 -10.15 -31.98
C GLN A 640 -22.86 -10.40 -33.43
N PRO A 641 -23.73 -9.53 -34.03
CA PRO A 641 -24.21 -9.73 -35.40
C PRO A 641 -23.06 -9.70 -36.41
N ILE A 642 -23.14 -10.53 -37.44
CA ILE A 642 -22.20 -10.58 -38.57
C ILE A 642 -22.95 -10.39 -39.92
N PRO A 643 -22.25 -10.03 -41.01
CA PRO A 643 -22.86 -9.92 -42.31
C PRO A 643 -23.62 -11.20 -42.72
N GLY A 644 -24.92 -11.03 -43.02
CA GLY A 644 -25.87 -12.11 -43.26
C GLY A 644 -26.90 -12.32 -42.14
N ASP A 645 -26.67 -11.78 -40.92
CA ASP A 645 -27.70 -11.69 -39.90
C ASP A 645 -28.67 -10.53 -40.17
N GLU A 646 -29.96 -10.68 -39.89
CA GLU A 646 -30.89 -9.55 -39.83
C GLU A 646 -30.57 -8.68 -38.61
N ILE A 647 -30.40 -7.35 -38.86
CA ILE A 647 -29.94 -6.41 -37.84
C ILE A 647 -30.95 -5.30 -37.55
N ILE A 648 -31.01 -4.88 -36.31
CA ILE A 648 -31.78 -3.73 -35.82
C ILE A 648 -30.87 -2.86 -34.96
N GLY A 649 -30.94 -1.54 -35.15
CA GLY A 649 -30.21 -0.56 -34.35
C GLY A 649 -31.03 -0.09 -33.13
N PHE A 650 -30.35 0.16 -32.03
CA PHE A 650 -30.92 0.80 -30.86
C PHE A 650 -30.09 2.02 -30.47
N ILE A 651 -30.72 3.21 -30.41
CA ILE A 651 -30.04 4.47 -30.08
C ILE A 651 -29.70 4.49 -28.57
N THR A 652 -28.41 4.54 -28.24
CA THR A 652 -27.90 4.59 -26.87
C THR A 652 -27.62 6.03 -26.44
N GLN A 653 -27.70 6.31 -25.15
CA GLN A 653 -27.31 7.63 -24.61
C GLN A 653 -25.77 7.79 -24.63
N GLY A 654 -25.29 8.70 -25.49
CA GLY A 654 -23.87 9.10 -25.54
C GLY A 654 -22.91 8.17 -26.30
N ARG A 655 -23.35 6.99 -26.84
CA ARG A 655 -22.48 6.03 -27.56
C ARG A 655 -22.89 5.73 -28.99
N GLY A 656 -23.87 6.46 -29.55
CA GLY A 656 -24.38 6.20 -30.89
C GLY A 656 -25.37 5.03 -30.96
N VAL A 657 -25.45 4.36 -32.11
CA VAL A 657 -26.39 3.26 -32.38
C VAL A 657 -25.74 1.90 -32.09
N SER A 658 -26.34 1.14 -31.20
CA SER A 658 -25.94 -0.27 -30.90
C SER A 658 -26.68 -1.20 -31.88
N ILE A 659 -25.93 -1.98 -32.64
CA ILE A 659 -26.47 -2.89 -33.64
C ILE A 659 -26.64 -4.27 -33.04
N HIS A 660 -27.87 -4.78 -33.06
CA HIS A 660 -28.24 -6.09 -32.53
C HIS A 660 -28.82 -6.99 -33.64
N LYS A 661 -28.83 -8.30 -33.44
CA LYS A 661 -29.65 -9.22 -34.23
C LYS A 661 -31.15 -8.96 -33.98
N ALA A 662 -31.98 -9.10 -34.99
CA ALA A 662 -33.43 -8.89 -34.88
C ALA A 662 -34.08 -9.81 -33.80
N ASN A 663 -33.54 -11.01 -33.59
CA ASN A 663 -34.05 -11.99 -32.62
C ASN A 663 -33.41 -11.90 -31.24
N CYS A 664 -32.53 -10.92 -30.98
CA CYS A 664 -31.80 -10.79 -29.71
C CYS A 664 -32.74 -10.61 -28.50
N PRO A 665 -32.64 -11.45 -27.44
CA PRO A 665 -33.50 -11.35 -26.26
C PRO A 665 -33.35 -10.02 -25.51
N GLN A 666 -32.12 -9.48 -25.44
CA GLN A 666 -31.86 -8.19 -24.79
C GLN A 666 -32.48 -7.03 -25.60
N LEU A 667 -32.39 -7.07 -26.92
CA LEU A 667 -33.04 -6.08 -27.79
C LEU A 667 -34.55 -6.08 -27.60
N LYS A 668 -35.19 -7.27 -27.54
CA LYS A 668 -36.64 -7.40 -27.28
C LYS A 668 -37.07 -6.74 -25.98
N GLY A 669 -36.23 -6.85 -24.94
CA GLY A 669 -36.44 -6.17 -23.65
C GLY A 669 -36.30 -4.65 -23.74
N LEU A 670 -35.35 -4.16 -24.52
CA LEU A 670 -35.13 -2.72 -24.77
C LEU A 670 -36.23 -2.11 -25.64
N MET A 671 -36.69 -2.82 -26.66
CA MET A 671 -37.80 -2.40 -27.53
C MET A 671 -39.13 -2.24 -26.77
N LYS A 672 -39.41 -3.10 -25.78
CA LYS A 672 -40.61 -2.97 -24.93
C LYS A 672 -40.57 -1.73 -24.03
N LYS A 673 -39.38 -1.29 -23.62
CA LYS A 673 -39.21 -0.13 -22.69
C LYS A 673 -39.14 1.21 -23.43
N ASN A 674 -38.51 1.24 -24.59
CA ASN A 674 -38.28 2.48 -25.36
C ASN A 674 -38.40 2.20 -26.90
N PRO A 675 -39.61 2.04 -27.43
CA PRO A 675 -39.82 1.70 -28.85
C PRO A 675 -39.36 2.82 -29.79
N GLU A 676 -39.36 4.06 -29.35
CA GLU A 676 -38.93 5.24 -30.11
C GLU A 676 -37.42 5.29 -30.43
N ARG A 677 -36.63 4.46 -29.77
CA ARG A 677 -35.16 4.38 -29.98
C ARG A 677 -34.72 3.30 -30.96
N VAL A 678 -35.65 2.62 -31.54
CA VAL A 678 -35.38 1.55 -32.51
C VAL A 678 -35.24 2.12 -33.89
N VAL A 679 -34.19 1.73 -34.61
CA VAL A 679 -33.91 2.18 -35.98
C VAL A 679 -33.64 0.96 -36.88
N SER A 680 -34.13 0.98 -38.08
CA SER A 680 -33.83 -0.05 -39.08
C SER A 680 -32.43 0.10 -39.61
N CYS A 681 -31.68 -1.00 -39.70
CA CYS A 681 -30.31 -1.03 -40.18
C CYS A 681 -30.11 -2.12 -41.23
N GLN A 682 -29.17 -1.89 -42.12
CA GLN A 682 -28.78 -2.86 -43.17
C GLN A 682 -27.25 -2.92 -43.25
N TRP A 683 -26.71 -4.09 -43.64
CA TRP A 683 -25.29 -4.22 -43.93
C TRP A 683 -24.91 -3.45 -45.19
N GLY A 684 -23.88 -2.63 -45.14
CA GLY A 684 -23.35 -1.92 -46.31
C GLY A 684 -22.52 -2.86 -47.20
N GLU A 685 -22.35 -2.51 -48.47
CA GLU A 685 -21.61 -3.31 -49.46
C GLU A 685 -20.14 -3.56 -49.09
N SER A 686 -19.54 -2.72 -48.28
CA SER A 686 -18.16 -2.84 -47.79
C SER A 686 -18.02 -3.66 -46.49
N ALA A 687 -19.10 -4.25 -45.97
CA ALA A 687 -19.09 -4.96 -44.70
C ALA A 687 -18.29 -6.28 -44.73
N THR A 688 -17.95 -6.81 -45.90
CA THR A 688 -17.22 -8.08 -46.07
C THR A 688 -15.69 -7.95 -45.98
N ALA A 689 -15.14 -6.73 -45.95
CA ALA A 689 -13.69 -6.51 -46.00
C ALA A 689 -12.97 -6.67 -44.64
N ASN A 690 -13.67 -6.55 -43.54
CA ASN A 690 -13.10 -6.69 -42.18
C ASN A 690 -13.75 -7.86 -41.42
N GLY A 691 -12.93 -8.74 -40.84
CA GLY A 691 -13.43 -9.87 -40.06
C GLY A 691 -14.22 -9.42 -38.81
N PHE A 692 -15.25 -10.18 -38.47
CA PHE A 692 -16.10 -9.99 -37.28
C PHE A 692 -15.83 -11.05 -36.22
N THR A 693 -15.83 -10.66 -34.97
CA THR A 693 -15.61 -11.59 -33.86
C THR A 693 -16.92 -12.26 -33.48
N VAL A 694 -16.92 -13.59 -33.44
CA VAL A 694 -18.04 -14.41 -32.97
C VAL A 694 -17.56 -15.43 -31.97
N THR A 695 -18.29 -15.57 -30.86
CA THR A 695 -18.03 -16.60 -29.87
C THR A 695 -18.93 -17.81 -30.13
N ILE A 696 -18.33 -18.99 -30.27
CA ILE A 696 -19.04 -20.29 -30.30
C ILE A 696 -18.79 -21.04 -29.02
N LYS A 697 -19.82 -21.76 -28.57
CA LYS A 697 -19.74 -22.67 -27.43
C LYS A 697 -19.79 -24.10 -27.94
N VAL A 698 -18.77 -24.88 -27.65
CA VAL A 698 -18.68 -26.32 -27.93
C VAL A 698 -18.88 -27.07 -26.62
N VAL A 699 -19.85 -27.95 -26.58
CA VAL A 699 -20.12 -28.86 -25.44
C VAL A 699 -19.80 -30.28 -25.89
N ALA A 700 -18.82 -30.91 -25.25
CA ALA A 700 -18.33 -32.22 -25.63
C ALA A 700 -18.08 -33.08 -24.37
N SER A 701 -18.01 -34.41 -24.55
CA SER A 701 -17.51 -35.31 -23.52
C SER A 701 -16.01 -35.08 -23.35
N ASP A 702 -15.51 -35.04 -22.09
CA ASP A 702 -14.12 -34.72 -21.82
C ASP A 702 -13.21 -35.89 -22.22
N TYR A 703 -12.18 -35.62 -23.05
CA TYR A 703 -11.15 -36.59 -23.41
C TYR A 703 -9.82 -35.91 -23.75
N SER A 704 -8.74 -36.68 -23.61
CA SER A 704 -7.39 -36.19 -23.95
C SER A 704 -7.27 -35.94 -25.47
N GLY A 705 -7.08 -34.67 -25.86
CA GLY A 705 -6.98 -34.24 -27.25
C GLY A 705 -8.18 -33.47 -27.80
N LEU A 706 -9.27 -33.31 -27.03
CA LEU A 706 -10.48 -32.58 -27.45
C LEU A 706 -10.14 -31.17 -28.02
N LEU A 707 -9.35 -30.40 -27.30
CA LEU A 707 -8.99 -29.05 -27.72
C LEU A 707 -8.18 -29.06 -29.03
N ARG A 708 -7.28 -30.04 -29.21
CA ARG A 708 -6.52 -30.20 -30.45
C ARG A 708 -7.45 -30.49 -31.62
N ASP A 709 -8.38 -31.39 -31.44
CA ASP A 709 -9.27 -31.82 -32.54
C ASP A 709 -10.22 -30.68 -32.93
N VAL A 710 -10.76 -29.96 -31.97
CA VAL A 710 -11.58 -28.73 -32.19
C VAL A 710 -10.77 -27.64 -32.91
N THR A 711 -9.56 -27.35 -32.45
CA THR A 711 -8.72 -26.31 -33.07
C THR A 711 -8.22 -26.72 -34.47
N THR A 712 -7.99 -28.02 -34.71
CA THR A 712 -7.59 -28.54 -36.02
C THR A 712 -8.72 -28.34 -37.04
N VAL A 713 -9.99 -28.59 -36.68
CA VAL A 713 -11.12 -28.33 -37.56
C VAL A 713 -11.22 -26.87 -37.95
N ILE A 714 -11.05 -25.96 -36.95
CA ILE A 714 -11.11 -24.50 -37.19
C ILE A 714 -9.93 -24.03 -38.08
N ALA A 715 -8.73 -24.57 -37.84
CA ALA A 715 -7.53 -24.26 -38.62
C ALA A 715 -7.66 -24.71 -40.09
N ASN A 716 -8.28 -25.88 -40.32
CA ASN A 716 -8.53 -26.40 -41.67
C ASN A 716 -9.48 -25.51 -42.46
N GLU A 717 -10.39 -24.80 -41.78
CA GLU A 717 -11.26 -23.80 -42.43
C GLU A 717 -10.57 -22.44 -42.60
N LYS A 718 -9.30 -22.32 -42.26
CA LYS A 718 -8.49 -21.08 -42.36
C LYS A 718 -9.09 -19.90 -41.58
N ILE A 719 -9.72 -20.19 -40.46
CA ILE A 719 -10.36 -19.21 -39.57
C ILE A 719 -9.39 -18.88 -38.41
N ASN A 720 -9.24 -17.60 -38.14
CA ASN A 720 -8.38 -17.12 -37.06
C ASN A 720 -9.09 -17.25 -35.72
N VAL A 721 -8.44 -17.90 -34.74
CA VAL A 721 -8.89 -18.00 -33.34
C VAL A 721 -8.31 -16.87 -32.55
N LEU A 722 -9.15 -16.04 -31.93
CA LEU A 722 -8.76 -14.90 -31.10
C LEU A 722 -8.60 -15.26 -29.63
N GLY A 723 -9.36 -16.23 -29.14
CA GLY A 723 -9.32 -16.67 -27.76
C GLY A 723 -10.00 -18.00 -27.55
N VAL A 724 -9.59 -18.77 -26.54
CA VAL A 724 -10.21 -20.03 -26.14
C VAL A 724 -10.32 -20.05 -24.62
N ARG A 725 -11.51 -20.38 -24.12
CA ARG A 725 -11.79 -20.60 -22.70
C ARG A 725 -12.39 -21.96 -22.53
N SER A 726 -11.81 -22.83 -21.71
CA SER A 726 -12.34 -24.16 -21.44
C SER A 726 -12.68 -24.33 -19.96
N HIS A 727 -13.80 -25.01 -19.70
CA HIS A 727 -14.23 -25.36 -18.35
C HIS A 727 -14.77 -26.79 -18.37
N THR A 728 -14.27 -27.64 -17.46
CA THR A 728 -14.70 -29.04 -17.37
C THR A 728 -15.58 -29.24 -16.13
N GLU A 729 -16.81 -29.68 -16.33
CA GLU A 729 -17.72 -30.14 -15.26
C GLU A 729 -17.44 -31.59 -14.92
N ARG A 730 -16.55 -31.85 -13.98
CA ARG A 730 -16.13 -33.22 -13.60
C ARG A 730 -17.26 -34.14 -13.15
N GLN A 731 -18.38 -33.60 -12.60
CA GLN A 731 -19.51 -34.39 -12.16
C GLN A 731 -20.37 -34.96 -13.31
N LYS A 732 -20.30 -34.37 -14.51
CA LYS A 732 -21.09 -34.74 -15.68
C LYS A 732 -20.24 -35.25 -16.83
N ASP A 733 -18.94 -35.33 -16.66
CA ASP A 733 -17.95 -35.73 -17.68
C ASP A 733 -18.08 -34.89 -18.98
N LEU A 734 -18.31 -33.56 -18.80
CA LEU A 734 -18.54 -32.60 -19.88
C LEU A 734 -17.47 -31.53 -19.87
N SER A 735 -16.91 -31.26 -21.03
CA SER A 735 -16.04 -30.12 -21.29
C SER A 735 -16.80 -29.08 -22.12
N ILE A 736 -16.81 -27.84 -21.64
CA ILE A 736 -17.39 -26.68 -22.30
C ILE A 736 -16.26 -25.80 -22.80
N ILE A 737 -16.19 -25.54 -24.10
CA ILE A 737 -15.16 -24.73 -24.72
C ILE A 737 -15.81 -23.54 -25.41
N ASP A 738 -15.53 -22.34 -24.94
CA ASP A 738 -15.92 -21.09 -25.61
C ASP A 738 -14.75 -20.61 -26.48
N ILE A 739 -14.99 -20.40 -27.77
CA ILE A 739 -13.98 -20.04 -28.75
C ILE A 739 -14.38 -18.76 -29.45
N ASP A 740 -13.50 -17.76 -29.39
CA ASP A 740 -13.67 -16.49 -30.10
C ASP A 740 -13.02 -16.60 -31.50
N LEU A 741 -13.84 -16.55 -32.55
CA LEU A 741 -13.44 -16.71 -33.95
C LEU A 741 -13.52 -15.38 -34.69
N MET A 742 -12.58 -15.13 -35.61
CA MET A 742 -12.68 -14.03 -36.57
C MET A 742 -13.25 -14.55 -37.89
N LEU A 743 -14.46 -14.13 -38.24
CA LEU A 743 -15.22 -14.61 -39.38
C LEU A 743 -15.57 -13.45 -40.34
N VAL A 744 -15.66 -13.75 -41.62
CA VAL A 744 -15.99 -12.76 -42.67
C VAL A 744 -17.50 -12.70 -42.93
N ASN A 745 -18.22 -13.84 -42.80
CA ASN A 745 -19.64 -13.93 -43.11
C ASN A 745 -20.32 -15.13 -42.45
N LEU A 746 -21.66 -15.16 -42.47
CA LEU A 746 -22.47 -16.20 -41.89
C LEU A 746 -22.25 -17.62 -42.47
N PRO A 747 -22.07 -17.81 -43.81
CA PRO A 747 -21.78 -19.12 -44.39
C PRO A 747 -20.48 -19.77 -43.84
N ALA A 748 -19.46 -18.98 -43.54
CA ALA A 748 -18.22 -19.50 -42.92
C ALA A 748 -18.48 -20.04 -41.49
N LEU A 749 -19.29 -19.35 -40.70
CA LEU A 749 -19.71 -19.82 -39.38
C LEU A 749 -20.50 -21.14 -39.47
N THR A 750 -21.44 -21.23 -40.38
CA THR A 750 -22.27 -22.42 -40.56
C THR A 750 -21.43 -23.66 -40.92
N ARG A 751 -20.42 -23.51 -41.80
CA ARG A 751 -19.50 -24.60 -42.16
C ARG A 751 -18.69 -25.08 -40.94
N VAL A 752 -18.17 -24.15 -40.16
CA VAL A 752 -17.40 -24.52 -38.94
C VAL A 752 -18.27 -25.24 -37.95
N ILE A 753 -19.48 -24.75 -37.66
CA ILE A 753 -20.41 -25.40 -36.73
C ILE A 753 -20.77 -26.81 -37.23
N ALA A 754 -21.03 -26.97 -38.55
CA ALA A 754 -21.33 -28.28 -39.11
C ALA A 754 -20.18 -29.28 -38.93
N LYS A 755 -18.94 -28.88 -39.25
CA LYS A 755 -17.76 -29.74 -39.09
C LYS A 755 -17.38 -30.02 -37.63
N LEU A 756 -17.60 -29.10 -36.73
CA LEU A 756 -17.39 -29.36 -35.29
C LEU A 756 -18.41 -30.34 -34.75
N ASN A 757 -19.65 -30.36 -35.25
CA ASN A 757 -20.66 -31.34 -34.86
C ASN A 757 -20.42 -32.75 -35.44
N GLU A 758 -19.52 -32.91 -36.45
CA GLU A 758 -19.08 -34.20 -36.97
C GLU A 758 -18.09 -34.95 -36.02
N ILE A 759 -17.50 -34.23 -35.06
CA ILE A 759 -16.64 -34.88 -34.07
C ILE A 759 -17.48 -35.72 -33.11
N LYS A 760 -17.24 -37.03 -33.06
CA LYS A 760 -18.06 -38.03 -32.33
C LYS A 760 -18.40 -37.67 -30.87
N GLN A 761 -17.46 -36.97 -30.20
CA GLN A 761 -17.56 -36.64 -28.78
C GLN A 761 -18.21 -35.26 -28.54
N VAL A 762 -18.43 -34.46 -29.57
CA VAL A 762 -19.12 -33.20 -29.48
C VAL A 762 -20.62 -33.43 -29.42
N ARG A 763 -21.25 -32.90 -28.37
CA ARG A 763 -22.73 -33.05 -28.16
C ARG A 763 -23.52 -31.92 -28.81
N SER A 764 -22.95 -30.70 -28.76
CA SER A 764 -23.58 -29.55 -29.39
C SER A 764 -22.59 -28.44 -29.60
N VAL A 765 -22.78 -27.73 -30.69
CA VAL A 765 -22.08 -26.46 -30.99
C VAL A 765 -23.11 -25.38 -31.19
N SER A 766 -23.02 -24.31 -30.42
CA SER A 766 -23.93 -23.17 -30.52
C SER A 766 -23.17 -21.86 -30.59
N ARG A 767 -23.76 -20.87 -31.25
CA ARG A 767 -23.29 -19.49 -31.21
C ARG A 767 -23.81 -18.82 -29.94
N LEU A 768 -22.93 -18.16 -29.18
CA LEU A 768 -23.29 -17.41 -27.99
C LEU A 768 -23.92 -16.07 -28.32
#